data_975ba9759763b0eb3801b24f96aa6d0f
#
_entry.id   975ba9759763b0eb3801b24f96aa6d0f
#
_cell.length_a   1.000
_cell.length_b   1.000
_cell.length_c   1.000
_cell.angle_alpha   90.00
_cell.angle_beta   90.00
_cell.angle_gamma   90.00
#
_symmetry.space_group_name_H-M   'P 1'
#
loop_
_entity.id
_entity.type
_entity.pdbx_description
1 polymer ?
#
loop_
_entity_poly.entity_id
_entity_poly.type
_entity_poly.pdbx_seq_one_letter_code
_entity_poly.pdbx_strand_id
1 'polypeptide(L)'
;MKVPVRFTRLLAVILVAACSRFSAPAETAIPKIAVEKTQLSNGLDVLMVEDHRLPRVSVSIWYHVGPVNEEPGRTGFAHLFEHMMFQKSKHVAEDAFFRTLEAAGGSDMNGTTDQDRTTYFETVPTNQLETVLWLESDRMGYLLDDLTAESFKNQQDVVRNERRQSIENEPYGIVSEAVTHALFPKEHPYYADVIGSHQDIQAAQVADVRKFFKQYYSPNNASIAIVGDIDKTKTHQLVEKYFGSLKRGPDVPAIHVTTPEITSERRVIVKDHVELPRLYMAWITPPIFKPGDAEAELAAGILGQGKSSRLYRTLVYDKQIAQDVVAYHPQFTLGSELVIYATARAGHTLEELEKEIDAQLDSLRMSGPTAAELNRVKTSTETGILFSLERNGGFDGIADRINMYNHHLKNPDYLTQDILRFRTVSIPDVQKFAAKYLVKNARAVVYGVPGEQDLGTPVPTGKVAANDKPESLNVDEPWRAKAPEPGPAPSLVIPAPVAFKLPSGLNVILDYRKGWPVVAAKLVVKSGTGANPIEKPGLANFTLNMMDEGTTTLSANQFSDLLEQLGAHLEQTAAEEYVALTLTSARSHIQGGLDLLADAAMNPAFPEKEIERERKNILGELSQEKADAWSTANRVVTMVVNGEKSPFGYTSLGTGESVTAMKQADLREYWARHIVPENSALIVSGDLKQSELTAMLSKTLGAWKSSSSKAADASPSMPVSNSSRLVIVDMPGASQTELRFSLSGPPRSTPDYESLQVMNAIFGGLFSSRINLNLREKNGYTYGARSSFTYLRNFGWFTASSGVRTDVTGPAAREVLSEVRKIDESSVSDEEMKLARELLVGALPARFQTTEQTVNALTDVVNYDLGLDFYSNYARKVTGVTKDQVEAIARKYLIPEKVLVVAVGDRKKIEPGMSALGLGKIQLRDAEGKVIQN
;
A
#
# COMPACT_ATOMS: atom_id res chain seq x y z
N MET A 1 65.76 -24.04 21.39
CA MET A 1 65.40 -22.64 21.68
C MET A 1 63.87 -22.49 21.64
N LYS A 2 63.24 -22.24 22.80
CA LYS A 2 61.80 -22.14 22.99
C LYS A 2 61.36 -20.71 22.63
N VAL A 3 60.38 -20.55 21.75
CA VAL A 3 59.66 -19.31 21.48
C VAL A 3 58.23 -19.46 22.00
N PRO A 4 57.70 -18.53 22.79
CA PRO A 4 56.53 -18.79 23.63
C PRO A 4 55.19 -18.59 22.87
N VAL A 5 54.32 -19.55 23.06
CA VAL A 5 52.89 -19.51 22.75
C VAL A 5 52.18 -18.59 23.75
N ARG A 6 52.02 -17.29 23.45
CA ARG A 6 51.26 -16.36 24.30
C ARG A 6 50.44 -15.30 23.60
N PHE A 7 50.25 -15.35 22.29
CA PHE A 7 49.48 -14.35 21.53
C PHE A 7 48.09 -14.79 21.00
N THR A 8 47.79 -16.10 21.07
CA THR A 8 46.52 -16.63 20.48
C THR A 8 45.35 -16.70 21.46
N ARG A 9 45.54 -16.37 22.73
CA ARG A 9 44.44 -16.40 23.73
C ARG A 9 43.77 -15.05 23.99
N LEU A 10 44.32 -13.92 23.56
CA LEU A 10 43.70 -12.60 23.74
C LEU A 10 42.68 -12.23 22.67
N LEU A 11 42.82 -12.77 21.42
CA LEU A 11 41.84 -12.50 20.35
C LEU A 11 40.53 -13.30 20.53
N ALA A 12 40.60 -14.51 21.10
CA ALA A 12 39.42 -15.32 21.35
C ALA A 12 38.53 -14.78 22.52
N VAL A 13 39.09 -14.04 23.45
CA VAL A 13 38.36 -13.45 24.60
C VAL A 13 37.64 -12.16 24.19
N ILE A 14 38.16 -11.41 23.21
CA ILE A 14 37.51 -10.18 22.70
C ILE A 14 36.34 -10.52 21.79
N LEU A 15 36.39 -11.60 20.99
CA LEU A 15 35.25 -12.05 20.15
C LEU A 15 34.07 -12.60 21.01
N VAL A 16 34.34 -13.27 22.14
CA VAL A 16 33.30 -13.78 23.04
C VAL A 16 32.69 -12.65 23.88
N ALA A 17 33.39 -11.54 24.13
CA ALA A 17 32.87 -10.39 24.88
C ALA A 17 32.00 -9.46 24.02
N ALA A 18 32.08 -9.50 22.68
CA ALA A 18 31.20 -8.76 21.79
C ALA A 18 29.86 -9.52 21.54
N CYS A 19 29.88 -10.85 21.52
CA CYS A 19 28.66 -11.66 21.40
C CYS A 19 27.84 -11.79 22.71
N SER A 20 28.39 -11.43 23.87
CA SER A 20 27.71 -11.61 25.16
C SER A 20 26.87 -10.40 25.63
N ARG A 21 26.68 -9.37 24.80
CA ARG A 21 25.83 -8.21 25.12
C ARG A 21 24.42 -8.26 24.58
N PHE A 22 24.12 -9.19 23.69
CA PHE A 22 22.74 -9.43 23.27
C PHE A 22 22.18 -10.52 24.17
N SER A 23 21.61 -10.13 25.31
CA SER A 23 20.69 -11.00 26.05
C SER A 23 19.60 -11.45 25.08
N ALA A 24 19.18 -12.72 25.17
CA ALA A 24 17.99 -13.16 24.43
C ALA A 24 16.86 -12.13 24.68
N PRO A 25 16.21 -11.63 23.65
CA PRO A 25 15.17 -10.65 23.81
C PRO A 25 14.11 -11.19 24.78
N ALA A 26 13.70 -10.36 25.74
CA ALA A 26 12.61 -10.71 26.63
C ALA A 26 11.34 -10.88 25.78
N GLU A 27 10.59 -11.97 25.96
CA GLU A 27 9.31 -12.13 25.30
C GLU A 27 8.41 -10.92 25.54
N THR A 28 7.89 -10.33 24.46
CA THR A 28 6.95 -9.22 24.57
C THR A 28 5.65 -9.72 25.22
N ALA A 29 5.14 -8.97 26.19
CA ALA A 29 3.85 -9.30 26.77
C ALA A 29 2.75 -9.18 25.69
N ILE A 30 1.94 -10.23 25.55
CA ILE A 30 0.85 -10.23 24.58
C ILE A 30 -0.24 -9.27 25.07
N PRO A 31 -0.57 -8.23 24.28
CA PRO A 31 -1.64 -7.33 24.64
C PRO A 31 -3.01 -8.03 24.56
N LYS A 32 -3.98 -7.53 25.31
CA LYS A 32 -5.35 -8.03 25.26
C LYS A 32 -6.27 -7.01 24.60
N ILE A 33 -7.15 -7.48 23.74
CA ILE A 33 -8.26 -6.72 23.19
C ILE A 33 -9.53 -7.12 23.95
N ALA A 34 -10.20 -6.15 24.59
CA ALA A 34 -11.42 -6.43 25.35
C ALA A 34 -12.64 -6.43 24.38
N VAL A 35 -12.80 -7.53 23.65
CA VAL A 35 -13.89 -7.68 22.67
C VAL A 35 -15.19 -8.04 23.39
N GLU A 36 -16.27 -7.31 23.10
CA GLU A 36 -17.63 -7.69 23.46
C GLU A 36 -18.33 -8.22 22.22
N LYS A 37 -18.87 -9.45 22.30
CA LYS A 37 -19.68 -10.04 21.23
C LYS A 37 -21.13 -10.19 21.68
N THR A 38 -22.05 -9.65 20.88
CA THR A 38 -23.49 -9.86 21.00
C THR A 38 -24.05 -10.29 19.64
N GLN A 39 -25.31 -10.75 19.62
CA GLN A 39 -25.99 -11.11 18.38
C GLN A 39 -27.41 -10.53 18.41
N LEU A 40 -27.80 -9.86 17.32
CA LEU A 40 -29.17 -9.38 17.16
C LEU A 40 -30.15 -10.55 16.89
N SER A 41 -31.44 -10.30 17.10
CA SER A 41 -32.50 -11.31 16.89
C SER A 41 -32.57 -11.82 15.44
N ASN A 42 -32.13 -11.02 14.46
CA ASN A 42 -32.06 -11.39 13.05
C ASN A 42 -30.80 -12.15 12.67
N GLY A 43 -29.85 -12.36 13.60
CA GLY A 43 -28.65 -13.17 13.43
C GLY A 43 -27.37 -12.40 13.15
N LEU A 44 -27.41 -11.05 13.10
CA LEU A 44 -26.19 -10.24 12.93
C LEU A 44 -25.29 -10.35 14.15
N ASP A 45 -24.06 -10.78 13.99
CA ASP A 45 -23.03 -10.75 15.03
C ASP A 45 -22.50 -9.32 15.17
N VAL A 46 -22.48 -8.79 16.41
CA VAL A 46 -21.99 -7.44 16.74
C VAL A 46 -20.77 -7.55 17.65
N LEU A 47 -19.65 -7.00 17.19
CA LEU A 47 -18.35 -7.03 17.88
C LEU A 47 -17.95 -5.61 18.25
N MET A 48 -17.64 -5.34 19.52
CA MET A 48 -17.32 -4.00 19.98
C MET A 48 -16.03 -3.96 20.80
N VAL A 49 -15.19 -2.95 20.51
CA VAL A 49 -13.97 -2.66 21.28
C VAL A 49 -13.89 -1.15 21.56
N GLU A 50 -13.76 -0.77 22.83
CA GLU A 50 -13.52 0.61 23.23
C GLU A 50 -12.04 0.96 23.12
N ASP A 51 -11.75 2.07 22.40
CA ASP A 51 -10.43 2.66 22.28
C ASP A 51 -10.53 4.18 22.25
N HIS A 52 -10.19 4.82 23.36
CA HIS A 52 -10.32 6.25 23.53
C HIS A 52 -9.04 7.05 23.22
N ARG A 53 -8.07 6.45 22.48
CA ARG A 53 -6.81 7.13 22.11
C ARG A 53 -7.03 8.33 21.18
N LEU A 54 -7.99 8.23 20.28
CA LEU A 54 -8.42 9.28 19.36
C LEU A 54 -9.95 9.35 19.30
N PRO A 55 -10.56 10.52 19.06
CA PRO A 55 -12.01 10.67 18.98
C PRO A 55 -12.55 10.16 17.63
N ARG A 56 -12.28 8.91 17.32
CA ARG A 56 -12.65 8.24 16.07
C ARG A 56 -13.23 6.85 16.33
N VAL A 57 -14.05 6.41 15.39
CA VAL A 57 -14.63 5.07 15.40
C VAL A 57 -14.49 4.45 14.00
N SER A 58 -14.07 3.20 13.97
CA SER A 58 -14.02 2.37 12.78
C SER A 58 -15.18 1.39 12.79
N VAL A 59 -15.87 1.27 11.68
CA VAL A 59 -16.89 0.27 11.42
C VAL A 59 -16.39 -0.63 10.32
N SER A 60 -16.50 -1.95 10.50
CA SER A 60 -16.14 -2.95 9.49
C SER A 60 -17.22 -4.02 9.46
N ILE A 61 -17.87 -4.19 8.31
CA ILE A 61 -18.86 -5.27 8.10
C ILE A 61 -18.25 -6.33 7.20
N TRP A 62 -18.22 -7.56 7.69
CA TRP A 62 -17.87 -8.75 6.92
C TRP A 62 -19.13 -9.48 6.51
N TYR A 63 -19.35 -9.60 5.21
CA TYR A 63 -20.28 -10.56 4.63
C TYR A 63 -19.51 -11.85 4.38
N HIS A 64 -20.02 -12.96 4.89
CA HIS A 64 -19.39 -14.29 4.78
C HIS A 64 -19.68 -14.88 3.40
N VAL A 65 -19.21 -14.18 2.36
CA VAL A 65 -19.42 -14.52 0.94
C VAL A 65 -18.26 -14.01 0.11
N GLY A 66 -17.73 -14.85 -0.75
CA GLY A 66 -16.65 -14.58 -1.70
C GLY A 66 -16.77 -15.50 -2.91
N PRO A 67 -15.74 -15.57 -3.77
CA PRO A 67 -15.63 -16.53 -4.86
C PRO A 67 -15.97 -17.97 -4.47
N VAL A 68 -15.72 -18.38 -3.23
CA VAL A 68 -16.10 -19.68 -2.67
C VAL A 68 -17.59 -20.01 -2.82
N ASN A 69 -18.45 -19.00 -2.96
CA ASN A 69 -19.90 -19.11 -3.09
C ASN A 69 -20.40 -18.88 -4.54
N GLU A 70 -19.49 -18.65 -5.49
CA GLU A 70 -19.85 -18.39 -6.89
C GLU A 70 -20.24 -19.68 -7.63
N GLU A 71 -21.18 -19.56 -8.54
CA GLU A 71 -21.56 -20.66 -9.44
C GLU A 71 -20.58 -20.75 -10.62
N PRO A 72 -20.28 -21.95 -11.15
CA PRO A 72 -19.45 -22.09 -12.34
C PRO A 72 -19.94 -21.23 -13.51
N GLY A 73 -19.04 -20.48 -14.16
CA GLY A 73 -19.36 -19.53 -15.23
C GLY A 73 -19.95 -18.19 -14.73
N ARG A 74 -19.74 -17.89 -13.46
CA ARG A 74 -20.11 -16.63 -12.80
C ARG A 74 -18.93 -16.09 -11.96
N THR A 75 -17.71 -16.21 -12.49
CA THR A 75 -16.50 -15.75 -11.78
C THR A 75 -16.46 -14.23 -11.69
N GLY A 76 -15.94 -13.71 -10.58
CA GLY A 76 -15.88 -12.29 -10.31
C GLY A 76 -17.18 -11.66 -9.80
N PHE A 77 -18.16 -12.49 -9.47
CA PHE A 77 -19.48 -12.02 -9.11
C PHE A 77 -19.49 -11.40 -7.70
N ALA A 78 -18.78 -11.99 -6.76
CA ALA A 78 -18.62 -11.45 -5.40
C ALA A 78 -17.92 -10.08 -5.41
N HIS A 79 -16.88 -9.93 -6.23
CA HIS A 79 -16.17 -8.66 -6.41
C HIS A 79 -17.02 -7.61 -7.16
N LEU A 80 -17.71 -7.97 -8.23
CA LEU A 80 -18.66 -7.07 -8.88
C LEU A 80 -19.73 -6.60 -7.88
N PHE A 81 -20.11 -7.49 -6.95
CA PHE A 81 -21.06 -7.15 -5.91
C PHE A 81 -20.50 -6.16 -4.90
N GLU A 82 -19.22 -6.29 -4.54
CA GLU A 82 -18.52 -5.29 -3.74
C GLU A 82 -18.72 -3.89 -4.32
N HIS A 83 -18.50 -3.71 -5.62
CA HIS A 83 -18.71 -2.44 -6.31
C HIS A 83 -20.17 -1.97 -6.27
N MET A 84 -21.10 -2.90 -6.49
CA MET A 84 -22.54 -2.58 -6.48
C MET A 84 -23.01 -2.03 -5.14
N MET A 85 -22.43 -2.47 -4.03
CA MET A 85 -22.79 -2.03 -2.68
C MET A 85 -22.42 -0.57 -2.40
N PHE A 86 -21.57 0.04 -3.19
CA PHE A 86 -21.22 1.48 -3.09
C PHE A 86 -22.12 2.37 -3.96
N GLN A 87 -22.96 1.77 -4.77
CA GLN A 87 -23.89 2.50 -5.61
C GLN A 87 -25.07 3.00 -4.80
N LYS A 88 -26.18 3.24 -5.43
CA LYS A 88 -27.39 3.69 -4.78
C LYS A 88 -28.11 2.58 -4.03
N SER A 89 -28.87 2.97 -3.02
CA SER A 89 -29.88 2.17 -2.35
C SER A 89 -31.14 3.02 -2.18
N LYS A 90 -32.18 2.52 -1.55
CA LYS A 90 -33.47 3.23 -1.47
C LYS A 90 -33.37 4.66 -0.96
N HIS A 91 -32.55 4.89 0.08
CA HIS A 91 -32.46 6.19 0.76
C HIS A 91 -31.14 6.90 0.47
N VAL A 92 -30.20 6.24 -0.17
CA VAL A 92 -28.89 6.76 -0.55
C VAL A 92 -28.85 6.92 -2.08
N ALA A 93 -28.78 8.16 -2.56
CA ALA A 93 -28.74 8.45 -3.98
C ALA A 93 -27.46 7.91 -4.66
N GLU A 94 -27.47 7.81 -5.97
CA GLU A 94 -26.29 7.46 -6.76
C GLU A 94 -25.11 8.38 -6.44
N ASP A 95 -23.93 7.84 -6.33
CA ASP A 95 -22.69 8.54 -5.93
C ASP A 95 -22.70 9.20 -4.54
N ALA A 96 -23.78 9.02 -3.76
CA ALA A 96 -23.90 9.66 -2.46
C ALA A 96 -23.17 8.92 -1.34
N PHE A 97 -22.85 7.64 -1.48
CA PHE A 97 -22.24 6.84 -0.42
C PHE A 97 -20.87 7.43 0.01
N PHE A 98 -19.92 7.48 -0.90
CA PHE A 98 -18.59 8.05 -0.62
C PHE A 98 -18.67 9.54 -0.28
N ARG A 99 -19.53 10.31 -0.98
CA ARG A 99 -19.73 11.72 -0.69
C ARG A 99 -20.21 11.96 0.75
N THR A 100 -21.10 11.11 1.25
CA THR A 100 -21.58 11.19 2.64
C THR A 100 -20.48 10.87 3.65
N LEU A 101 -19.69 9.81 3.39
CA LEU A 101 -18.55 9.46 4.23
C LEU A 101 -17.44 10.52 4.21
N GLU A 102 -17.15 11.08 3.04
CA GLU A 102 -16.20 12.18 2.89
C GLU A 102 -16.67 13.43 3.64
N ALA A 103 -17.96 13.77 3.53
CA ALA A 103 -18.56 14.86 4.30
C ALA A 103 -18.58 14.59 5.82
N ALA A 104 -18.62 13.33 6.22
CA ALA A 104 -18.46 12.93 7.62
C ALA A 104 -17.00 13.02 8.12
N GLY A 105 -16.02 13.35 7.27
CA GLY A 105 -14.60 13.34 7.60
C GLY A 105 -14.03 11.92 7.68
N GLY A 106 -14.59 11.02 6.88
CA GLY A 106 -14.16 9.62 6.78
C GLY A 106 -12.74 9.44 6.26
N SER A 107 -12.09 8.38 6.70
CA SER A 107 -10.84 7.85 6.16
C SER A 107 -10.88 6.34 6.16
N ASP A 108 -9.89 5.70 5.54
CA ASP A 108 -9.81 4.24 5.42
C ASP A 108 -11.13 3.63 4.87
N MET A 109 -11.79 4.36 3.97
CA MET A 109 -13.07 3.95 3.38
C MET A 109 -12.79 3.05 2.19
N ASN A 110 -13.20 1.79 2.26
CA ASN A 110 -13.00 0.83 1.17
C ASN A 110 -13.94 -0.37 1.27
N GLY A 111 -13.96 -1.16 0.21
CA GLY A 111 -14.40 -2.54 0.18
C GLY A 111 -13.26 -3.46 -0.25
N THR A 112 -13.33 -4.72 0.08
CA THR A 112 -12.41 -5.74 -0.44
C THR A 112 -13.06 -7.11 -0.44
N THR A 113 -12.77 -7.87 -1.47
CA THR A 113 -13.18 -9.26 -1.61
C THR A 113 -11.95 -10.15 -1.64
N ASP A 114 -11.94 -11.20 -0.84
CA ASP A 114 -11.03 -12.32 -0.98
C ASP A 114 -11.81 -13.60 -1.30
N GLN A 115 -11.13 -14.74 -1.34
CA GLN A 115 -11.75 -16.00 -1.72
C GLN A 115 -12.96 -16.40 -0.85
N ASP A 116 -13.02 -15.95 0.42
CA ASP A 116 -13.98 -16.44 1.42
C ASP A 116 -14.95 -15.38 1.94
N ARG A 117 -14.65 -14.08 1.73
CA ARG A 117 -15.43 -12.98 2.30
C ARG A 117 -15.44 -11.73 1.42
N THR A 118 -16.44 -10.88 1.64
CA THR A 118 -16.48 -9.49 1.17
C THR A 118 -16.65 -8.57 2.37
N THR A 119 -15.80 -7.56 2.52
CA THR A 119 -15.86 -6.62 3.63
C THR A 119 -15.98 -5.19 3.16
N TYR A 120 -16.60 -4.36 3.99
CA TYR A 120 -16.68 -2.91 3.83
C TYR A 120 -16.27 -2.28 5.14
N PHE A 121 -15.48 -1.22 5.07
CA PHE A 121 -15.00 -0.55 6.25
C PHE A 121 -14.77 0.94 6.02
N GLU A 122 -14.98 1.70 7.07
CA GLU A 122 -14.70 3.13 7.14
C GLU A 122 -14.34 3.54 8.56
N THR A 123 -13.57 4.62 8.68
CA THR A 123 -13.21 5.24 9.95
C THR A 123 -13.63 6.71 9.92
N VAL A 124 -14.48 7.11 10.87
CA VAL A 124 -15.05 8.46 10.97
C VAL A 124 -14.79 9.08 12.34
N PRO A 125 -14.93 10.41 12.50
CA PRO A 125 -15.06 11.04 13.83
C PRO A 125 -16.24 10.45 14.62
N THR A 126 -16.08 10.31 15.92
CA THR A 126 -17.05 9.62 16.81
C THR A 126 -18.49 10.11 16.67
N ASN A 127 -18.70 11.40 16.42
CA ASN A 127 -20.02 11.99 16.25
C ASN A 127 -20.73 11.59 14.94
N GLN A 128 -20.04 10.88 14.06
CA GLN A 128 -20.56 10.41 12.77
C GLN A 128 -20.89 8.90 12.77
N LEU A 129 -20.74 8.21 13.90
CA LEU A 129 -21.05 6.77 13.96
C LEU A 129 -22.46 6.46 13.47
N GLU A 130 -23.44 7.28 13.86
CA GLU A 130 -24.83 7.08 13.46
C GLU A 130 -25.03 7.23 11.94
N THR A 131 -24.30 8.16 11.29
CA THR A 131 -24.29 8.31 9.83
C THR A 131 -23.78 7.06 9.14
N VAL A 132 -22.70 6.47 9.65
CA VAL A 132 -22.13 5.23 9.12
C VAL A 132 -23.11 4.07 9.26
N LEU A 133 -23.70 3.88 10.46
CA LEU A 133 -24.66 2.79 10.69
C LEU A 133 -25.91 2.95 9.81
N TRP A 134 -26.32 4.18 9.51
CA TRP A 134 -27.41 4.47 8.57
C TRP A 134 -27.04 4.01 7.16
N LEU A 135 -25.87 4.40 6.63
CA LEU A 135 -25.37 3.99 5.31
C LEU A 135 -25.25 2.48 5.19
N GLU A 136 -24.60 1.85 6.16
CA GLU A 136 -24.35 0.42 6.17
C GLU A 136 -25.63 -0.42 6.22
N SER A 137 -26.57 0.01 7.07
CA SER A 137 -27.87 -0.68 7.17
C SER A 137 -28.75 -0.44 5.95
N ASP A 138 -28.59 0.70 5.27
CA ASP A 138 -29.37 0.99 4.06
C ASP A 138 -28.91 0.12 2.89
N ARG A 139 -27.60 0.03 2.65
CA ARG A 139 -27.10 -0.89 1.60
C ARG A 139 -27.39 -2.36 1.92
N MET A 140 -27.30 -2.80 3.18
CA MET A 140 -27.66 -4.16 3.57
C MET A 140 -29.14 -4.47 3.38
N GLY A 141 -30.01 -3.52 3.65
CA GLY A 141 -31.45 -3.76 3.68
C GLY A 141 -32.21 -3.37 2.42
N TYR A 142 -31.71 -2.40 1.64
CA TYR A 142 -32.50 -1.68 0.64
C TYR A 142 -31.81 -1.45 -0.70
N LEU A 143 -30.70 -2.14 -0.98
CA LEU A 143 -29.99 -2.06 -2.27
C LEU A 143 -30.91 -2.40 -3.46
N LEU A 144 -31.71 -3.47 -3.33
CA LEU A 144 -32.56 -3.95 -4.44
C LEU A 144 -33.74 -3.04 -4.76
N ASP A 145 -34.10 -2.14 -3.85
CA ASP A 145 -35.19 -1.17 -4.04
C ASP A 145 -34.90 -0.17 -5.17
N ASP A 146 -33.60 0.14 -5.39
CA ASP A 146 -33.19 1.12 -6.41
C ASP A 146 -32.10 0.60 -7.40
N LEU A 147 -31.87 -0.70 -7.43
CA LEU A 147 -30.94 -1.32 -8.38
C LEU A 147 -31.44 -1.15 -9.83
N THR A 148 -30.65 -0.49 -10.68
CA THR A 148 -30.96 -0.28 -12.10
C THR A 148 -30.01 -1.02 -13.03
N ALA A 149 -30.45 -1.31 -14.24
CA ALA A 149 -29.61 -1.91 -15.28
C ALA A 149 -28.49 -0.96 -15.73
N GLU A 150 -28.67 0.34 -15.60
CA GLU A 150 -27.67 1.36 -15.95
C GLU A 150 -26.52 1.37 -14.95
N SER A 151 -26.82 1.48 -13.64
CA SER A 151 -25.78 1.43 -12.59
C SER A 151 -25.03 0.10 -12.60
N PHE A 152 -25.76 -1.02 -12.79
CA PHE A 152 -25.14 -2.33 -12.94
C PHE A 152 -24.16 -2.38 -14.12
N LYS A 153 -24.61 -1.90 -15.30
CA LYS A 153 -23.77 -1.87 -16.51
C LYS A 153 -22.54 -1.00 -16.32
N ASN A 154 -22.67 0.14 -15.66
CA ASN A 154 -21.52 1.00 -15.34
C ASN A 154 -20.49 0.24 -14.49
N GLN A 155 -20.95 -0.46 -13.44
CA GLN A 155 -20.03 -1.22 -12.59
C GLN A 155 -19.40 -2.43 -13.28
N GLN A 156 -20.09 -3.10 -14.21
CA GLN A 156 -19.45 -4.09 -15.07
C GLN A 156 -18.27 -3.50 -15.84
N ASP A 157 -18.43 -2.28 -16.38
CA ASP A 157 -17.34 -1.62 -17.12
C ASP A 157 -16.21 -1.16 -16.20
N VAL A 158 -16.51 -0.67 -14.99
CA VAL A 158 -15.53 -0.28 -13.98
C VAL A 158 -14.69 -1.49 -13.54
N VAL A 159 -15.31 -2.61 -13.16
CA VAL A 159 -14.60 -3.85 -12.78
C VAL A 159 -13.75 -4.40 -13.93
N ARG A 160 -14.27 -4.35 -15.15
CA ARG A 160 -13.48 -4.76 -16.34
C ARG A 160 -12.30 -3.83 -16.62
N ASN A 161 -12.40 -2.54 -16.28
CA ASN A 161 -11.28 -1.60 -16.36
C ASN A 161 -10.25 -1.88 -15.25
N GLU A 162 -10.71 -2.21 -14.08
CA GLU A 162 -9.86 -2.63 -12.98
C GLU A 162 -9.08 -3.91 -13.33
N ARG A 163 -9.73 -4.93 -13.91
CA ARG A 163 -9.04 -6.14 -14.40
C ARG A 163 -7.94 -5.79 -15.40
N ARG A 164 -8.20 -4.85 -16.33
CA ARG A 164 -7.15 -4.38 -17.24
C ARG A 164 -6.00 -3.74 -16.52
N GLN A 165 -6.28 -2.95 -15.48
CA GLN A 165 -5.27 -2.23 -14.72
C GLN A 165 -4.46 -3.16 -13.82
N SER A 166 -5.13 -4.02 -13.05
CA SER A 166 -4.51 -4.81 -11.97
C SER A 166 -4.02 -6.21 -12.41
N ILE A 167 -4.47 -6.70 -13.58
CA ILE A 167 -4.06 -8.01 -14.09
C ILE A 167 -3.38 -7.88 -15.46
N GLU A 168 -4.02 -7.23 -16.45
CA GLU A 168 -3.53 -7.27 -17.83
C GLU A 168 -2.39 -6.28 -18.11
N ASN A 169 -2.37 -5.12 -17.44
CA ASN A 169 -1.29 -4.13 -17.55
C ASN A 169 -0.24 -4.27 -16.43
N GLU A 170 -0.57 -4.98 -15.36
CA GLU A 170 0.38 -5.22 -14.27
C GLU A 170 1.43 -6.24 -14.72
N PRO A 171 2.72 -5.91 -14.65
CA PRO A 171 3.77 -6.88 -14.97
C PRO A 171 3.62 -8.17 -14.16
N TYR A 172 3.58 -9.31 -14.85
CA TYR A 172 3.33 -10.65 -14.30
C TYR A 172 1.91 -10.89 -13.75
N GLY A 173 0.94 -10.00 -13.99
CA GLY A 173 -0.42 -10.17 -13.49
C GLY A 173 -1.11 -11.42 -14.05
N ILE A 174 -1.08 -11.62 -15.37
CA ILE A 174 -1.61 -12.84 -16.01
C ILE A 174 -0.79 -14.11 -15.67
N VAL A 175 0.47 -13.95 -15.31
CA VAL A 175 1.33 -15.07 -14.85
C VAL A 175 0.89 -15.52 -13.46
N SER A 176 0.59 -14.56 -12.58
CA SER A 176 0.05 -14.84 -11.23
C SER A 176 -1.32 -15.54 -11.30
N GLU A 177 -2.22 -15.06 -12.15
CA GLU A 177 -3.52 -15.72 -12.38
C GLU A 177 -3.35 -17.18 -12.85
N ALA A 178 -2.36 -17.44 -13.70
CA ALA A 178 -2.06 -18.80 -14.17
C ALA A 178 -1.58 -19.74 -13.05
N VAL A 179 -1.05 -19.22 -11.93
CA VAL A 179 -0.69 -20.02 -10.76
C VAL A 179 -1.93 -20.65 -10.14
N THR A 180 -2.96 -19.85 -9.89
CA THR A 180 -4.23 -20.29 -9.32
C THR A 180 -4.91 -21.30 -10.24
N HIS A 181 -4.91 -21.05 -11.56
CA HIS A 181 -5.43 -21.99 -12.58
C HIS A 181 -4.65 -23.33 -12.59
N ALA A 182 -3.36 -23.29 -12.27
CA ALA A 182 -2.55 -24.51 -12.19
C ALA A 182 -2.74 -25.26 -10.87
N LEU A 183 -3.06 -24.59 -9.78
CA LEU A 183 -3.28 -25.20 -8.47
C LEU A 183 -4.64 -25.89 -8.38
N PHE A 184 -5.70 -25.23 -8.86
CA PHE A 184 -7.06 -25.71 -8.68
C PHE A 184 -7.68 -26.19 -10.01
N PRO A 185 -8.54 -27.22 -10.01
CA PRO A 185 -9.30 -27.60 -11.18
C PRO A 185 -10.40 -26.57 -11.46
N LYS A 186 -10.84 -26.48 -12.70
CA LYS A 186 -11.81 -25.46 -13.17
C LYS A 186 -13.14 -25.46 -12.39
N GLU A 187 -13.49 -26.60 -11.81
CA GLU A 187 -14.71 -26.76 -11.00
C GLU A 187 -14.53 -26.32 -9.55
N HIS A 188 -13.29 -26.04 -9.12
CA HIS A 188 -13.02 -25.56 -7.77
C HIS A 188 -13.29 -24.06 -7.66
N PRO A 189 -13.94 -23.57 -6.59
CA PRO A 189 -14.25 -22.13 -6.45
C PRO A 189 -13.01 -21.22 -6.50
N TYR A 190 -11.86 -21.72 -6.04
CA TYR A 190 -10.60 -20.97 -6.05
C TYR A 190 -9.84 -21.04 -7.39
N TYR A 191 -10.42 -21.65 -8.44
CA TYR A 191 -9.78 -21.66 -9.75
C TYR A 191 -9.64 -20.26 -10.35
N ALA A 192 -10.70 -19.45 -10.27
CA ALA A 192 -10.69 -18.11 -10.82
C ALA A 192 -10.05 -17.11 -9.86
N ASP A 193 -9.41 -16.10 -10.44
CA ASP A 193 -9.06 -14.90 -9.69
C ASP A 193 -10.32 -14.20 -9.16
N VAL A 194 -10.21 -13.52 -8.01
CA VAL A 194 -11.32 -12.81 -7.34
C VAL A 194 -12.03 -11.83 -8.28
N ILE A 195 -11.27 -11.15 -9.16
CA ILE A 195 -11.85 -10.19 -10.11
C ILE A 195 -12.65 -10.87 -11.24
N GLY A 196 -12.45 -12.17 -11.47
CA GLY A 196 -13.16 -12.96 -12.48
C GLY A 196 -12.77 -12.66 -13.93
N SER A 197 -13.43 -13.33 -14.86
CA SER A 197 -13.17 -13.18 -16.31
C SER A 197 -14.01 -12.07 -16.94
N HIS A 198 -13.48 -11.45 -18.02
CA HIS A 198 -14.26 -10.50 -18.83
C HIS A 198 -15.56 -11.10 -19.37
N GLN A 199 -15.55 -12.40 -19.71
CA GLN A 199 -16.72 -13.12 -20.23
C GLN A 199 -17.80 -13.23 -19.16
N ASP A 200 -17.45 -13.69 -17.97
CA ASP A 200 -18.41 -13.94 -16.89
C ASP A 200 -18.98 -12.64 -16.35
N ILE A 201 -18.11 -11.62 -16.12
CA ILE A 201 -18.55 -10.28 -15.71
C ILE A 201 -19.54 -9.69 -16.73
N GLN A 202 -19.23 -9.79 -18.03
CA GLN A 202 -20.10 -9.24 -19.08
C GLN A 202 -21.40 -10.05 -19.26
N ALA A 203 -21.38 -11.35 -19.00
CA ALA A 203 -22.55 -12.23 -19.10
C ALA A 203 -23.51 -12.08 -17.92
N ALA A 204 -23.08 -11.52 -16.80
CA ALA A 204 -23.90 -11.30 -15.61
C ALA A 204 -25.13 -10.41 -15.91
N GLN A 205 -26.26 -10.74 -15.29
CA GLN A 205 -27.53 -10.05 -15.46
C GLN A 205 -28.02 -9.46 -14.13
N VAL A 206 -28.87 -8.45 -14.16
CA VAL A 206 -29.49 -7.86 -12.94
C VAL A 206 -30.22 -8.94 -12.11
N ALA A 207 -30.84 -9.94 -12.77
CA ALA A 207 -31.47 -11.06 -12.07
C ALA A 207 -30.49 -11.90 -11.26
N ASP A 208 -29.27 -12.09 -11.75
CA ASP A 208 -28.21 -12.81 -11.02
C ASP A 208 -27.79 -12.00 -9.78
N VAL A 209 -27.66 -10.68 -9.91
CA VAL A 209 -27.38 -9.76 -8.79
C VAL A 209 -28.44 -9.89 -7.70
N ARG A 210 -29.73 -9.86 -8.10
CA ARG A 210 -30.86 -10.01 -7.15
C ARG A 210 -30.83 -11.36 -6.42
N LYS A 211 -30.54 -12.44 -7.15
CA LYS A 211 -30.41 -13.79 -6.58
C LYS A 211 -29.30 -13.85 -5.55
N PHE A 212 -28.11 -13.33 -5.90
CA PHE A 212 -26.92 -13.35 -5.07
C PHE A 212 -27.11 -12.51 -3.80
N PHE A 213 -27.67 -11.30 -3.91
CA PHE A 213 -27.96 -10.45 -2.75
C PHE A 213 -28.87 -11.14 -1.76
N LYS A 214 -30.01 -11.68 -2.23
CA LYS A 214 -31.00 -12.36 -1.36
C LYS A 214 -30.42 -13.55 -0.63
N GLN A 215 -29.46 -14.24 -1.25
CA GLN A 215 -28.87 -15.44 -0.67
C GLN A 215 -27.78 -15.11 0.35
N TYR A 216 -26.99 -14.06 0.12
CA TYR A 216 -25.75 -13.88 0.87
C TYR A 216 -25.66 -12.56 1.64
N TYR A 217 -26.33 -11.48 1.19
CA TYR A 217 -26.23 -10.16 1.82
C TYR A 217 -27.39 -9.93 2.80
N SER A 218 -27.26 -10.53 3.96
CA SER A 218 -28.29 -10.47 4.99
C SER A 218 -27.67 -10.51 6.38
N PRO A 219 -28.39 -10.01 7.43
CA PRO A 219 -27.84 -9.91 8.78
C PRO A 219 -27.24 -11.22 9.32
N ASN A 220 -27.91 -12.36 9.08
CA ASN A 220 -27.44 -13.66 9.59
C ASN A 220 -26.22 -14.24 8.84
N ASN A 221 -25.77 -13.61 7.78
CA ASN A 221 -24.53 -13.94 7.06
C ASN A 221 -23.49 -12.83 7.17
N ALA A 222 -23.60 -11.98 8.20
CA ALA A 222 -22.69 -10.87 8.38
C ALA A 222 -22.25 -10.74 9.85
N SER A 223 -21.12 -10.09 10.04
CA SER A 223 -20.68 -9.59 11.34
C SER A 223 -20.23 -8.12 11.21
N ILE A 224 -20.59 -7.31 12.19
CA ILE A 224 -20.18 -5.90 12.27
C ILE A 224 -19.23 -5.72 13.45
N ALA A 225 -18.03 -5.20 13.18
CA ALA A 225 -17.07 -4.80 14.20
C ALA A 225 -17.04 -3.27 14.31
N ILE A 226 -17.18 -2.76 15.53
CA ILE A 226 -17.16 -1.32 15.84
C ILE A 226 -16.08 -1.09 16.88
N VAL A 227 -15.03 -0.37 16.47
CA VAL A 227 -13.81 -0.19 17.29
C VAL A 227 -13.45 1.28 17.37
N GLY A 228 -13.28 1.81 18.56
CA GLY A 228 -12.89 3.20 18.74
C GLY A 228 -13.46 3.86 19.99
N ASP A 229 -13.52 5.19 19.94
CA ASP A 229 -14.04 6.01 21.05
C ASP A 229 -15.56 5.94 21.13
N ILE A 230 -16.05 4.84 21.68
CA ILE A 230 -17.47 4.48 21.80
C ILE A 230 -17.88 4.22 23.24
N ASP A 231 -19.18 4.36 23.50
CA ASP A 231 -19.88 3.78 24.65
C ASP A 231 -20.64 2.54 24.15
N LYS A 232 -20.27 1.37 24.61
CA LYS A 232 -20.82 0.10 24.11
C LYS A 232 -22.34 0.02 24.24
N THR A 233 -22.91 0.53 25.34
CA THR A 233 -24.35 0.49 25.56
C THR A 233 -25.11 1.32 24.53
N LYS A 234 -24.66 2.55 24.30
CA LYS A 234 -25.26 3.44 23.29
C LYS A 234 -25.04 2.91 21.88
N THR A 235 -23.85 2.40 21.60
CA THR A 235 -23.51 1.79 20.31
C THR A 235 -24.40 0.60 20.01
N HIS A 236 -24.63 -0.28 20.99
CA HIS A 236 -25.55 -1.40 20.82
C HIS A 236 -26.97 -0.93 20.51
N GLN A 237 -27.46 0.11 21.19
CA GLN A 237 -28.79 0.69 20.91
C GLN A 237 -28.86 1.26 19.48
N LEU A 238 -27.80 1.89 18.98
CA LEU A 238 -27.75 2.37 17.60
C LEU A 238 -27.75 1.19 16.61
N VAL A 239 -26.93 0.15 16.85
CA VAL A 239 -26.93 -1.04 16.00
C VAL A 239 -28.32 -1.70 15.97
N GLU A 240 -28.97 -1.86 17.11
CA GLU A 240 -30.34 -2.39 17.17
C GLU A 240 -31.34 -1.50 16.40
N LYS A 241 -31.23 -0.16 16.51
CA LYS A 241 -32.07 0.80 15.77
C LYS A 241 -31.92 0.61 14.26
N TYR A 242 -30.68 0.52 13.74
CA TYR A 242 -30.42 0.51 12.32
C TYR A 242 -30.54 -0.86 11.68
N PHE A 243 -30.11 -1.91 12.35
CA PHE A 243 -30.06 -3.27 11.82
C PHE A 243 -31.13 -4.20 12.36
N GLY A 244 -31.67 -3.94 13.54
CA GLY A 244 -32.59 -4.85 14.23
C GLY A 244 -33.90 -5.15 13.47
N SER A 245 -34.39 -4.19 12.68
CA SER A 245 -35.60 -4.37 11.87
C SER A 245 -35.36 -5.08 10.54
N LEU A 246 -34.10 -5.24 10.12
CA LEU A 246 -33.79 -5.95 8.89
C LEU A 246 -34.11 -7.43 9.01
N LYS A 247 -34.75 -7.98 7.98
CA LYS A 247 -35.12 -9.39 7.96
C LYS A 247 -33.92 -10.30 7.88
N ARG A 248 -33.98 -11.40 8.64
CA ARG A 248 -33.08 -12.53 8.47
C ARG A 248 -33.21 -13.09 7.06
N GLY A 249 -32.09 -13.33 6.39
CA GLY A 249 -32.05 -13.99 5.08
C GLY A 249 -32.15 -15.52 5.20
N PRO A 250 -32.15 -16.23 4.07
CA PRO A 250 -32.03 -17.67 4.06
C PRO A 250 -30.72 -18.12 4.70
N ASP A 251 -30.68 -19.38 5.15
CA ASP A 251 -29.43 -19.97 5.60
C ASP A 251 -28.47 -20.15 4.39
N VAL A 252 -27.20 -19.84 4.58
CA VAL A 252 -26.20 -20.01 3.54
C VAL A 252 -25.93 -21.49 3.31
N PRO A 253 -25.98 -21.97 2.05
CA PRO A 253 -25.66 -23.35 1.75
C PRO A 253 -24.25 -23.73 2.24
N ALA A 254 -24.13 -24.90 2.84
CA ALA A 254 -22.81 -25.42 3.21
C ALA A 254 -21.98 -25.69 1.95
N ILE A 255 -20.72 -25.31 2.00
CA ILE A 255 -19.78 -25.55 0.91
C ILE A 255 -19.28 -26.98 1.01
N HIS A 256 -19.61 -27.80 0.01
CA HIS A 256 -19.23 -29.20 -0.07
C HIS A 256 -18.19 -29.41 -1.18
N VAL A 257 -17.08 -28.70 -1.09
CA VAL A 257 -15.95 -28.81 -2.02
C VAL A 257 -14.78 -29.46 -1.29
N THR A 258 -14.17 -30.44 -1.91
CA THR A 258 -12.91 -31.02 -1.44
C THR A 258 -11.80 -30.50 -2.32
N THR A 259 -10.85 -29.79 -1.72
CA THR A 259 -9.65 -29.35 -2.41
C THR A 259 -8.82 -30.58 -2.80
N PRO A 260 -8.54 -30.79 -4.11
CA PRO A 260 -7.85 -31.98 -4.56
C PRO A 260 -6.37 -31.95 -4.19
N GLU A 261 -5.81 -33.10 -3.89
CA GLU A 261 -4.37 -33.24 -3.76
C GLU A 261 -3.73 -33.21 -5.16
N ILE A 262 -2.68 -32.42 -5.30
CA ILE A 262 -1.82 -32.45 -6.48
C ILE A 262 -0.86 -33.62 -6.34
N THR A 263 -0.97 -34.60 -7.24
CA THR A 263 -0.18 -35.84 -7.22
C THR A 263 0.94 -35.89 -8.26
N SER A 264 0.95 -34.91 -9.19
CA SER A 264 2.01 -34.72 -10.17
C SER A 264 2.26 -33.24 -10.40
N GLU A 265 3.53 -32.87 -10.59
CA GLU A 265 3.90 -31.47 -10.90
C GLU A 265 3.17 -30.96 -12.13
N ARG A 266 2.61 -29.75 -12.03
CA ARG A 266 1.92 -29.04 -13.12
C ARG A 266 2.81 -27.92 -13.62
N ARG A 267 3.05 -27.84 -14.94
CA ARG A 267 3.90 -26.81 -15.54
C ARG A 267 3.16 -26.00 -16.57
N VAL A 268 3.30 -24.67 -16.49
CA VAL A 268 2.72 -23.72 -17.42
C VAL A 268 3.78 -22.70 -17.82
N ILE A 269 3.75 -22.27 -19.07
CA ILE A 269 4.57 -21.15 -19.58
C ILE A 269 3.60 -20.07 -20.05
N VAL A 270 3.76 -18.88 -19.51
CA VAL A 270 2.93 -17.70 -19.87
C VAL A 270 3.84 -16.62 -20.42
N LYS A 271 3.47 -16.06 -21.57
CA LYS A 271 4.13 -14.89 -22.13
C LYS A 271 3.50 -13.63 -21.59
N ASP A 272 4.33 -12.65 -21.21
CA ASP A 272 3.87 -11.39 -20.70
C ASP A 272 4.75 -10.23 -21.18
N HIS A 273 4.21 -9.01 -21.16
CA HIS A 273 4.92 -7.78 -21.51
C HIS A 273 5.86 -7.36 -20.38
N VAL A 274 6.89 -8.17 -20.15
CA VAL A 274 7.90 -7.98 -19.11
C VAL A 274 9.30 -8.04 -19.71
N GLU A 275 10.27 -7.42 -19.05
CA GLU A 275 11.67 -7.43 -19.48
C GLU A 275 12.43 -8.64 -18.95
N LEU A 276 12.13 -9.07 -17.73
CA LEU A 276 12.82 -10.17 -17.05
C LEU A 276 11.87 -11.36 -16.88
N PRO A 277 12.34 -12.60 -17.04
CA PRO A 277 11.50 -13.76 -16.77
C PRO A 277 11.35 -13.99 -15.26
N ARG A 278 10.16 -14.46 -14.84
CA ARG A 278 9.82 -14.77 -13.45
C ARG A 278 9.30 -16.19 -13.30
N LEU A 279 9.78 -16.88 -12.28
CA LEU A 279 9.33 -18.20 -11.86
C LEU A 279 8.32 -18.06 -10.72
N TYR A 280 7.22 -18.79 -10.79
CA TYR A 280 6.33 -19.06 -9.65
C TYR A 280 6.34 -20.56 -9.34
N MET A 281 6.38 -20.89 -8.05
CA MET A 281 6.23 -22.23 -7.53
C MET A 281 5.22 -22.21 -6.39
N ALA A 282 4.16 -22.99 -6.47
CA ALA A 282 3.08 -22.93 -5.51
C ALA A 282 2.59 -24.32 -5.08
N TRP A 283 2.16 -24.41 -3.83
CA TRP A 283 1.64 -25.62 -3.18
C TRP A 283 0.34 -25.34 -2.46
N ILE A 284 -0.59 -26.28 -2.46
CA ILE A 284 -1.76 -26.25 -1.59
C ILE A 284 -1.36 -26.66 -0.18
N THR A 285 -1.73 -25.87 0.81
CA THR A 285 -1.41 -26.03 2.23
C THR A 285 -2.68 -26.16 3.07
N PRO A 286 -2.60 -26.51 4.37
CA PRO A 286 -3.76 -26.58 5.23
C PRO A 286 -4.57 -25.28 5.27
N PRO A 287 -5.90 -25.38 5.44
CA PRO A 287 -6.75 -24.21 5.62
C PRO A 287 -6.35 -23.36 6.82
N ILE A 288 -6.72 -22.06 6.77
CA ILE A 288 -6.51 -21.10 7.85
C ILE A 288 -6.94 -21.65 9.22
N PHE A 289 -6.14 -21.41 10.26
CA PHE A 289 -6.32 -21.89 11.64
C PHE A 289 -6.42 -23.40 11.83
N LYS A 290 -6.08 -24.23 10.82
CA LYS A 290 -5.97 -25.68 10.97
C LYS A 290 -4.54 -26.10 11.28
N PRO A 291 -4.30 -27.30 11.83
CA PRO A 291 -2.95 -27.81 12.07
C PRO A 291 -2.10 -27.80 10.79
N GLY A 292 -0.95 -27.17 10.84
CA GLY A 292 -0.07 -26.94 9.71
C GLY A 292 -0.11 -25.52 9.13
N ASP A 293 -1.11 -24.70 9.47
CA ASP A 293 -1.24 -23.31 8.99
C ASP A 293 -0.15 -22.41 9.57
N ALA A 294 0.10 -22.44 10.87
CA ALA A 294 1.17 -21.65 11.48
C ALA A 294 2.56 -22.09 11.01
N GLU A 295 2.75 -23.39 10.79
CA GLU A 295 3.98 -23.94 10.24
C GLU A 295 4.22 -23.50 8.80
N ALA A 296 3.15 -23.37 8.00
CA ALA A 296 3.22 -22.87 6.62
C ALA A 296 3.68 -21.41 6.58
N GLU A 297 3.07 -20.56 7.39
CA GLU A 297 3.44 -19.12 7.51
C GLU A 297 4.91 -18.96 7.91
N LEU A 298 5.34 -19.69 8.96
CA LEU A 298 6.73 -19.64 9.39
C LEU A 298 7.70 -20.24 8.36
N ALA A 299 7.29 -21.28 7.62
CA ALA A 299 8.12 -21.84 6.54
C ALA A 299 8.28 -20.83 5.38
N ALA A 300 7.22 -20.14 4.99
CA ALA A 300 7.30 -19.08 4.00
C ALA A 300 8.26 -17.96 4.45
N GLY A 301 8.16 -17.52 5.71
CA GLY A 301 9.05 -16.53 6.28
C GLY A 301 10.53 -16.95 6.32
N ILE A 302 10.81 -18.20 6.64
CA ILE A 302 12.16 -18.75 6.62
C ILE A 302 12.71 -18.77 5.19
N LEU A 303 11.88 -19.14 4.23
CA LEU A 303 12.29 -19.27 2.83
C LEU A 303 12.50 -17.92 2.15
N GLY A 304 11.57 -16.95 2.28
CA GLY A 304 11.58 -15.79 1.41
C GLY A 304 11.22 -14.43 2.04
N GLN A 305 11.15 -14.29 3.38
CA GLN A 305 10.90 -12.98 3.99
C GLN A 305 12.19 -12.36 4.55
N GLY A 306 12.52 -11.15 4.07
CA GLY A 306 13.67 -10.38 4.50
C GLY A 306 14.99 -10.81 3.87
N LYS A 307 16.02 -9.96 4.05
CA LYS A 307 17.38 -10.17 3.51
C LYS A 307 18.08 -11.39 4.15
N SER A 308 17.63 -11.83 5.34
CA SER A 308 18.15 -13.00 6.06
C SER A 308 17.50 -14.32 5.67
N SER A 309 16.52 -14.32 4.79
CA SER A 309 15.83 -15.54 4.32
C SER A 309 16.75 -16.41 3.45
N ARG A 310 16.46 -17.72 3.43
CA ARG A 310 17.29 -18.69 2.70
C ARG A 310 17.40 -18.38 1.21
N LEU A 311 16.27 -18.07 0.58
CA LEU A 311 16.21 -17.83 -0.86
C LEU A 311 16.86 -16.49 -1.21
N TYR A 312 16.61 -15.43 -0.45
CA TYR A 312 17.27 -14.14 -0.70
C TYR A 312 18.80 -14.27 -0.61
N ARG A 313 19.30 -14.90 0.46
CA ARG A 313 20.74 -15.14 0.61
C ARG A 313 21.33 -15.94 -0.54
N THR A 314 20.67 -17.03 -0.92
CA THR A 314 21.19 -17.92 -1.97
C THR A 314 21.11 -17.29 -3.36
N LEU A 315 19.93 -16.75 -3.72
CA LEU A 315 19.66 -16.33 -5.10
C LEU A 315 20.08 -14.89 -5.39
N VAL A 316 19.81 -13.97 -4.44
CA VAL A 316 20.05 -12.53 -4.64
C VAL A 316 21.43 -12.13 -4.15
N TYR A 317 21.84 -12.59 -2.94
CA TYR A 317 23.08 -12.16 -2.31
C TYR A 317 24.30 -12.96 -2.77
N ASP A 318 24.30 -14.29 -2.60
CA ASP A 318 25.49 -15.12 -2.86
C ASP A 318 25.69 -15.39 -4.35
N LYS A 319 24.68 -15.95 -5.03
CA LYS A 319 24.76 -16.36 -6.44
C LYS A 319 24.45 -15.25 -7.42
N GLN A 320 23.71 -14.23 -7.00
CA GLN A 320 23.29 -13.08 -7.80
C GLN A 320 22.60 -13.47 -9.12
N ILE A 321 21.81 -14.54 -9.10
CA ILE A 321 21.05 -15.05 -10.26
C ILE A 321 19.60 -14.56 -10.27
N ALA A 322 19.07 -14.07 -9.14
CA ALA A 322 17.75 -13.46 -9.04
C ALA A 322 17.85 -11.95 -8.77
N GLN A 323 16.89 -11.21 -9.33
CA GLN A 323 16.66 -9.80 -9.02
C GLN A 323 15.94 -9.66 -7.67
N ASP A 324 14.91 -10.45 -7.49
CA ASP A 324 14.11 -10.55 -6.28
C ASP A 324 13.67 -12.00 -6.04
N VAL A 325 13.29 -12.30 -4.81
CA VAL A 325 12.63 -13.53 -4.42
C VAL A 325 11.76 -13.28 -3.19
N VAL A 326 10.55 -13.80 -3.22
CA VAL A 326 9.60 -13.73 -2.12
C VAL A 326 8.96 -15.09 -1.91
N ALA A 327 8.66 -15.45 -0.65
CA ALA A 327 7.77 -16.54 -0.30
C ALA A 327 6.70 -16.03 0.65
N TYR A 328 5.44 -16.37 0.41
CA TYR A 328 4.29 -15.92 1.18
C TYR A 328 3.20 -16.99 1.25
N HIS A 329 2.26 -16.84 2.19
CA HIS A 329 1.27 -17.84 2.51
C HIS A 329 -0.14 -17.22 2.56
N PRO A 330 -0.86 -17.11 1.42
CA PRO A 330 -2.26 -16.71 1.42
C PRO A 330 -3.13 -17.77 2.09
N GLN A 331 -3.95 -17.34 3.05
CA GLN A 331 -4.70 -18.21 3.93
C GLN A 331 -6.19 -18.20 3.60
N PHE A 332 -6.78 -19.39 3.32
CA PHE A 332 -8.18 -19.53 2.91
C PHE A 332 -8.87 -20.72 3.59
N THR A 333 -10.22 -20.75 3.53
CA THR A 333 -11.06 -21.73 4.23
C THR A 333 -10.99 -23.15 3.64
N LEU A 334 -10.92 -23.31 2.30
CA LEU A 334 -10.91 -24.62 1.65
C LEU A 334 -9.51 -25.20 1.48
N GLY A 335 -8.51 -24.41 1.63
CA GLY A 335 -7.10 -24.75 1.50
C GLY A 335 -6.32 -23.49 1.21
N SER A 336 -5.24 -23.29 1.94
CA SER A 336 -4.33 -22.14 1.76
C SER A 336 -3.27 -22.47 0.71
N GLU A 337 -2.42 -21.52 0.40
CA GLU A 337 -1.35 -21.67 -0.59
C GLU A 337 -0.02 -21.26 0.04
N LEU A 338 1.07 -21.91 -0.33
CA LEU A 338 2.41 -21.37 -0.15
C LEU A 338 2.98 -21.09 -1.52
N VAL A 339 3.30 -19.85 -1.78
CA VAL A 339 3.79 -19.37 -3.07
C VAL A 339 5.21 -18.85 -2.93
N ILE A 340 6.08 -19.25 -3.85
CA ILE A 340 7.42 -18.69 -4.02
C ILE A 340 7.47 -18.08 -5.42
N TYR A 341 7.90 -16.83 -5.54
CA TYR A 341 8.28 -16.30 -6.84
C TYR A 341 9.71 -15.75 -6.83
N ALA A 342 10.38 -15.82 -7.98
CA ALA A 342 11.70 -15.28 -8.16
C ALA A 342 11.87 -14.75 -9.60
N THR A 343 12.38 -13.53 -9.73
CA THR A 343 12.68 -12.90 -11.02
C THR A 343 14.13 -13.11 -11.37
N ALA A 344 14.40 -13.71 -12.53
CA ALA A 344 15.78 -13.96 -12.97
C ALA A 344 16.47 -12.65 -13.35
N ARG A 345 17.73 -12.52 -13.01
CA ARG A 345 18.58 -11.46 -13.56
C ARG A 345 18.88 -11.69 -15.03
N ALA A 346 19.17 -10.61 -15.74
CA ALA A 346 19.60 -10.68 -17.13
C ALA A 346 20.79 -11.65 -17.30
N GLY A 347 20.65 -12.59 -18.22
CA GLY A 347 21.65 -13.63 -18.51
C GLY A 347 21.50 -14.91 -17.69
N HIS A 348 20.53 -15.00 -16.78
CA HIS A 348 20.19 -16.20 -16.01
C HIS A 348 18.84 -16.79 -16.42
N THR A 349 18.63 -18.08 -16.14
CA THR A 349 17.44 -18.82 -16.57
C THR A 349 16.55 -19.18 -15.39
N LEU A 350 15.27 -19.45 -15.68
CA LEU A 350 14.30 -19.86 -14.66
C LEU A 350 14.63 -21.26 -14.10
N GLU A 351 15.26 -22.12 -14.92
CA GLU A 351 15.72 -23.46 -14.51
C GLU A 351 16.86 -23.36 -13.49
N GLU A 352 17.75 -22.36 -13.62
CA GLU A 352 18.77 -22.10 -12.60
C GLU A 352 18.13 -21.71 -11.27
N LEU A 353 17.14 -20.83 -11.28
CA LEU A 353 16.39 -20.43 -10.09
C LEU A 353 15.67 -21.62 -9.46
N GLU A 354 14.89 -22.37 -10.26
CA GLU A 354 14.15 -23.55 -9.81
C GLU A 354 15.05 -24.56 -9.11
N LYS A 355 16.20 -24.86 -9.70
CA LYS A 355 17.19 -25.79 -9.14
C LYS A 355 17.67 -25.36 -7.75
N GLU A 356 17.96 -24.08 -7.57
CA GLU A 356 18.46 -23.57 -6.30
C GLU A 356 17.34 -23.47 -5.25
N ILE A 357 16.12 -23.10 -5.66
CA ILE A 357 14.93 -23.12 -4.78
C ILE A 357 14.68 -24.57 -4.31
N ASP A 358 14.70 -25.54 -5.23
CA ASP A 358 14.56 -26.96 -4.90
C ASP A 358 15.60 -27.43 -3.88
N ALA A 359 16.85 -26.97 -4.02
CA ALA A 359 17.91 -27.31 -3.05
C ALA A 359 17.64 -26.73 -1.65
N GLN A 360 17.07 -25.51 -1.54
CA GLN A 360 16.70 -24.93 -0.24
C GLN A 360 15.48 -25.64 0.36
N LEU A 361 14.50 -26.00 -0.46
CA LEU A 361 13.35 -26.81 -0.04
C LEU A 361 13.80 -28.19 0.45
N ASP A 362 14.71 -28.86 -0.25
CA ASP A 362 15.29 -30.14 0.18
C ASP A 362 16.01 -30.01 1.52
N SER A 363 16.79 -28.93 1.70
CA SER A 363 17.47 -28.65 2.97
C SER A 363 16.44 -28.45 4.11
N LEU A 364 15.36 -27.72 3.87
CA LEU A 364 14.31 -27.50 4.88
C LEU A 364 13.59 -28.81 5.24
N ARG A 365 13.30 -29.66 4.24
CA ARG A 365 12.67 -30.99 4.44
C ARG A 365 13.56 -31.93 5.22
N MET A 366 14.87 -31.97 4.93
CA MET A 366 15.79 -32.94 5.54
C MET A 366 16.24 -32.52 6.93
N SER A 367 16.52 -31.23 7.13
CA SER A 367 17.19 -30.73 8.34
C SER A 367 16.33 -29.81 9.20
N GLY A 368 15.19 -29.32 8.67
CA GLY A 368 14.41 -28.28 9.31
C GLY A 368 15.12 -26.91 9.28
N PRO A 369 14.54 -25.89 9.92
CA PRO A 369 15.19 -24.59 10.12
C PRO A 369 16.20 -24.65 11.27
N THR A 370 17.15 -23.72 11.29
CA THR A 370 17.93 -23.44 12.48
C THR A 370 17.10 -22.74 13.56
N ALA A 371 17.55 -22.75 14.80
CA ALA A 371 16.91 -22.01 15.87
C ALA A 371 16.88 -20.50 15.61
N ALA A 372 17.93 -19.95 15.00
CA ALA A 372 18.01 -18.53 14.65
C ALA A 372 16.98 -18.15 13.59
N GLU A 373 16.83 -18.94 12.52
CA GLU A 373 15.84 -18.73 11.45
C GLU A 373 14.41 -18.77 12.02
N LEU A 374 14.09 -19.79 12.80
CA LEU A 374 12.76 -19.94 13.38
C LEU A 374 12.43 -18.81 14.35
N ASN A 375 13.35 -18.43 15.24
CA ASN A 375 13.14 -17.32 16.18
C ASN A 375 13.00 -15.99 15.47
N ARG A 376 13.81 -15.73 14.43
CA ARG A 376 13.71 -14.53 13.60
C ARG A 376 12.29 -14.37 13.05
N VAL A 377 11.75 -15.38 12.38
CA VAL A 377 10.43 -15.29 11.74
C VAL A 377 9.33 -15.18 12.78
N LYS A 378 9.40 -15.92 13.89
CA LYS A 378 8.43 -15.78 15.00
C LYS A 378 8.40 -14.34 15.55
N THR A 379 9.57 -13.73 15.77
CA THR A 379 9.68 -12.37 16.27
C THR A 379 9.11 -11.36 15.26
N SER A 380 9.43 -11.54 13.97
CA SER A 380 8.90 -10.65 12.91
C SER A 380 7.38 -10.77 12.76
N THR A 381 6.83 -11.99 12.76
CA THR A 381 5.38 -12.24 12.70
C THR A 381 4.66 -11.60 13.89
N GLU A 382 5.17 -11.81 15.09
CA GLU A 382 4.60 -11.21 16.30
C GLU A 382 4.65 -9.67 16.25
N THR A 383 5.80 -9.10 15.88
CA THR A 383 5.95 -7.65 15.78
C THR A 383 4.99 -7.07 14.72
N GLY A 384 4.83 -7.74 13.59
CA GLY A 384 3.85 -7.35 12.55
C GLY A 384 2.42 -7.31 13.11
N ILE A 385 2.01 -8.34 13.86
CA ILE A 385 0.71 -8.35 14.54
C ILE A 385 0.59 -7.16 15.52
N LEU A 386 1.60 -6.88 16.32
CA LEU A 386 1.57 -5.77 17.28
C LEU A 386 1.41 -4.41 16.61
N PHE A 387 2.09 -4.17 15.47
CA PHE A 387 1.94 -2.95 14.69
C PHE A 387 0.55 -2.80 14.09
N SER A 388 -0.07 -3.88 13.62
CA SER A 388 -1.42 -3.84 13.07
C SER A 388 -2.47 -3.39 14.10
N LEU A 389 -2.25 -3.68 15.40
CA LEU A 389 -3.15 -3.29 16.49
C LEU A 389 -3.16 -1.77 16.78
N GLU A 390 -2.25 -0.99 16.22
CA GLU A 390 -2.34 0.47 16.31
C GLU A 390 -3.55 1.03 15.57
N ARG A 391 -4.02 0.32 14.53
CA ARG A 391 -5.17 0.72 13.70
C ARG A 391 -6.47 0.15 14.26
N ASN A 392 -7.48 0.99 14.39
CA ASN A 392 -8.82 0.54 14.78
C ASN A 392 -9.55 -0.12 13.61
N GLY A 393 -9.39 0.42 12.39
CA GLY A 393 -9.98 -0.07 11.15
C GLY A 393 -8.97 -0.18 10.02
N GLY A 394 -9.48 -0.25 8.78
CA GLY A 394 -8.67 -0.50 7.60
C GLY A 394 -8.23 -1.96 7.50
N PHE A 395 -7.32 -2.24 6.59
CA PHE A 395 -6.74 -3.58 6.42
C PHE A 395 -5.94 -3.98 7.65
N ASP A 396 -6.12 -5.20 8.14
CA ASP A 396 -5.43 -5.81 9.29
C ASP A 396 -5.60 -5.07 10.63
N GLY A 397 -6.41 -4.01 10.70
CA GLY A 397 -6.70 -3.34 11.96
C GLY A 397 -7.51 -4.19 12.93
N ILE A 398 -7.75 -3.67 14.14
CA ILE A 398 -8.46 -4.41 15.21
C ILE A 398 -9.84 -4.88 14.72
N ALA A 399 -10.62 -4.02 14.03
CA ALA A 399 -11.96 -4.38 13.55
C ALA A 399 -11.93 -5.52 12.53
N ASP A 400 -10.98 -5.47 11.60
CA ASP A 400 -10.77 -6.51 10.60
C ASP A 400 -10.34 -7.83 11.23
N ARG A 401 -9.37 -7.79 12.14
CA ARG A 401 -8.84 -8.95 12.86
C ARG A 401 -9.88 -9.67 13.70
N ILE A 402 -10.71 -8.95 14.47
CA ILE A 402 -11.76 -9.59 15.29
C ILE A 402 -12.88 -10.15 14.41
N ASN A 403 -13.18 -9.54 13.26
CA ASN A 403 -14.08 -10.11 12.25
C ASN A 403 -13.51 -11.41 11.65
N MET A 404 -12.22 -11.43 11.29
CA MET A 404 -11.54 -12.62 10.79
C MET A 404 -11.62 -13.78 11.79
N TYR A 405 -11.34 -13.53 13.07
CA TYR A 405 -11.48 -14.55 14.11
C TYR A 405 -12.93 -15.00 14.29
N ASN A 406 -13.89 -14.06 14.25
CA ASN A 406 -15.30 -14.39 14.31
C ASN A 406 -15.78 -15.21 13.10
N HIS A 407 -15.32 -14.87 11.91
CA HIS A 407 -15.66 -15.59 10.68
C HIS A 407 -15.18 -17.04 10.72
N HIS A 408 -13.90 -17.28 10.95
CA HIS A 408 -13.28 -18.61 10.85
C HIS A 408 -13.45 -19.46 12.12
N LEU A 409 -13.47 -18.82 13.32
CA LEU A 409 -13.41 -19.51 14.60
C LEU A 409 -14.67 -19.32 15.47
N LYS A 410 -15.59 -18.42 15.09
CA LYS A 410 -16.73 -17.95 15.90
C LYS A 410 -16.33 -17.40 17.28
N ASN A 411 -15.06 -17.07 17.45
CA ASN A 411 -14.46 -16.55 18.67
C ASN A 411 -13.63 -15.29 18.35
N PRO A 412 -14.17 -14.07 18.49
CA PRO A 412 -13.44 -12.85 18.17
C PRO A 412 -12.31 -12.51 19.17
N ASP A 413 -12.29 -13.10 20.38
CA ASP A 413 -11.22 -12.94 21.37
C ASP A 413 -10.15 -14.05 21.20
N TYR A 414 -9.49 -14.09 20.04
CA TYR A 414 -8.52 -15.13 19.72
C TYR A 414 -7.07 -14.64 19.63
N LEU A 415 -6.82 -13.34 19.76
CA LEU A 415 -5.50 -12.74 19.57
C LEU A 415 -4.39 -13.43 20.38
N THR A 416 -4.65 -13.70 21.67
CA THR A 416 -3.65 -14.36 22.53
C THR A 416 -3.30 -15.75 22.01
N GLN A 417 -4.30 -16.52 21.60
CA GLN A 417 -4.11 -17.87 21.04
C GLN A 417 -3.44 -17.80 19.66
N ASP A 418 -3.76 -16.79 18.86
CA ASP A 418 -3.13 -16.58 17.55
C ASP A 418 -1.63 -16.34 17.68
N ILE A 419 -1.20 -15.44 18.55
CA ILE A 419 0.22 -15.24 18.83
C ILE A 419 0.87 -16.50 19.41
N LEU A 420 0.21 -17.19 20.35
CA LEU A 420 0.73 -18.41 20.98
C LEU A 420 0.90 -19.55 19.98
N ARG A 421 0.03 -19.68 18.96
CA ARG A 421 0.18 -20.75 17.94
C ARG A 421 1.50 -20.61 17.18
N PHE A 422 1.95 -19.37 16.87
CA PHE A 422 3.26 -19.12 16.26
C PHE A 422 4.41 -19.36 17.23
N ARG A 423 4.31 -18.87 18.48
CA ARG A 423 5.35 -19.08 19.51
C ARG A 423 5.63 -20.54 19.80
N THR A 424 4.61 -21.41 19.75
CA THR A 424 4.71 -22.83 20.11
C THR A 424 5.26 -23.73 19.01
N VAL A 425 5.24 -23.32 17.76
CA VAL A 425 5.82 -24.10 16.64
C VAL A 425 7.28 -24.44 16.92
N SER A 426 7.67 -25.69 16.75
CA SER A 426 9.03 -26.17 16.95
C SER A 426 9.75 -26.44 15.61
N ILE A 427 11.08 -26.56 15.65
CA ILE A 427 11.89 -26.94 14.49
C ILE A 427 11.37 -28.24 13.82
N PRO A 428 11.07 -29.33 14.58
CA PRO A 428 10.50 -30.53 14.00
C PRO A 428 9.13 -30.34 13.34
N ASP A 429 8.32 -29.38 13.81
CA ASP A 429 7.00 -29.11 13.23
C ASP A 429 7.13 -28.49 11.85
N VAL A 430 7.99 -27.45 11.69
CA VAL A 430 8.29 -26.86 10.37
C VAL A 430 8.91 -27.89 9.43
N GLN A 431 9.83 -28.74 9.93
CA GLN A 431 10.43 -29.80 9.14
C GLN A 431 9.39 -30.82 8.63
N LYS A 432 8.48 -31.28 9.50
CA LYS A 432 7.40 -32.20 9.14
C LYS A 432 6.44 -31.57 8.14
N PHE A 433 6.11 -30.29 8.33
CA PHE A 433 5.28 -29.52 7.39
C PHE A 433 5.95 -29.52 6.01
N ALA A 434 7.19 -29.09 5.92
CA ALA A 434 7.93 -29.02 4.66
C ALA A 434 8.05 -30.41 3.99
N ALA A 435 8.33 -31.46 4.77
CA ALA A 435 8.44 -32.84 4.25
C ALA A 435 7.10 -33.36 3.70
N LYS A 436 5.96 -32.90 4.23
CA LYS A 436 4.63 -33.35 3.79
C LYS A 436 4.11 -32.54 2.61
N TYR A 437 4.23 -31.20 2.65
CA TYR A 437 3.53 -30.32 1.74
C TYR A 437 4.43 -29.72 0.64
N LEU A 438 5.69 -29.37 0.96
CA LEU A 438 6.58 -28.70 0.00
C LEU A 438 7.37 -29.70 -0.85
N VAL A 439 6.66 -30.63 -1.48
CA VAL A 439 7.26 -31.70 -2.30
C VAL A 439 7.07 -31.43 -3.79
N LYS A 440 8.03 -31.89 -4.58
CA LYS A 440 8.12 -31.60 -6.03
C LYS A 440 6.89 -32.05 -6.82
N ASN A 441 6.35 -33.21 -6.50
CA ASN A 441 5.19 -33.76 -7.21
C ASN A 441 3.84 -33.17 -6.77
N ALA A 442 3.81 -32.28 -5.77
CA ALA A 442 2.60 -31.65 -5.25
C ALA A 442 2.53 -30.15 -5.53
N ARG A 443 3.16 -29.67 -6.61
CA ARG A 443 3.27 -28.24 -6.91
C ARG A 443 2.80 -27.85 -8.30
N ALA A 444 2.47 -26.58 -8.45
CA ALA A 444 2.42 -25.88 -9.72
C ALA A 444 3.74 -25.10 -9.94
N VAL A 445 4.24 -25.10 -11.17
CA VAL A 445 5.38 -24.31 -11.61
C VAL A 445 4.95 -23.50 -12.82
N VAL A 446 5.00 -22.17 -12.71
CA VAL A 446 4.62 -21.26 -13.79
C VAL A 446 5.80 -20.39 -14.17
N TYR A 447 6.15 -20.43 -15.45
CA TYR A 447 7.19 -19.60 -16.04
C TYR A 447 6.56 -18.40 -16.74
N GLY A 448 6.72 -17.21 -16.19
CA GLY A 448 6.42 -15.95 -16.86
C GLY A 448 7.62 -15.51 -17.70
N VAL A 449 7.45 -15.44 -19.02
CA VAL A 449 8.55 -15.11 -19.93
C VAL A 449 8.19 -13.91 -20.81
N PRO A 450 9.19 -13.08 -21.19
CA PRO A 450 8.98 -11.96 -22.11
C PRO A 450 8.30 -12.38 -23.42
N GLY A 451 7.28 -11.66 -23.83
CA GLY A 451 6.57 -11.90 -25.10
C GLY A 451 5.21 -11.25 -25.19
N GLU A 452 4.53 -11.44 -26.30
CA GLU A 452 3.16 -10.95 -26.47
C GLU A 452 2.19 -11.74 -25.60
N GLN A 453 1.35 -11.02 -24.85
CA GLN A 453 0.31 -11.59 -24.01
C GLN A 453 -0.79 -12.25 -24.89
N ASP A 454 -1.34 -13.36 -24.43
CA ASP A 454 -2.55 -13.95 -24.97
C ASP A 454 -3.73 -13.67 -24.02
N LEU A 455 -4.42 -12.59 -24.28
CA LEU A 455 -5.61 -12.18 -23.51
C LEU A 455 -6.92 -12.80 -24.07
N GLY A 456 -6.82 -13.71 -25.04
CA GLY A 456 -7.96 -14.33 -25.69
C GLY A 456 -8.74 -13.38 -26.61
N THR A 457 -9.98 -13.77 -26.93
CA THR A 457 -10.85 -12.96 -27.80
C THR A 457 -11.43 -11.78 -27.01
N PRO A 458 -11.29 -10.53 -27.50
CA PRO A 458 -11.87 -9.36 -26.86
C PRO A 458 -13.38 -9.51 -26.64
N VAL A 459 -13.84 -9.25 -25.45
CA VAL A 459 -15.25 -9.28 -25.07
C VAL A 459 -15.86 -7.90 -25.27
N PRO A 460 -16.82 -7.73 -26.20
CA PRO A 460 -17.46 -6.44 -26.43
C PRO A 460 -18.24 -5.96 -25.22
N THR A 461 -18.32 -4.65 -25.05
CA THR A 461 -19.21 -4.04 -24.07
C THR A 461 -20.68 -4.28 -24.47
N GLY A 462 -21.47 -4.85 -23.56
CA GLY A 462 -22.88 -5.10 -23.77
C GLY A 462 -23.72 -3.82 -23.76
N LYS A 463 -24.94 -3.91 -24.24
CA LYS A 463 -25.94 -2.83 -24.14
C LYS A 463 -26.61 -2.85 -22.78
N VAL A 464 -27.09 -1.68 -22.33
CA VAL A 464 -27.92 -1.58 -21.11
C VAL A 464 -29.18 -2.42 -21.32
N ALA A 465 -29.47 -3.32 -20.38
CA ALA A 465 -30.70 -4.10 -20.37
C ALA A 465 -31.91 -3.24 -19.99
N ALA A 466 -33.13 -3.76 -20.19
CA ALA A 466 -34.30 -3.10 -19.61
C ALA A 466 -34.29 -3.22 -18.09
N ASN A 467 -34.73 -2.16 -17.38
CA ASN A 467 -34.87 -2.19 -15.96
C ASN A 467 -35.94 -3.20 -15.51
N ASP A 468 -35.61 -4.01 -14.53
CA ASP A 468 -36.59 -4.81 -13.80
C ASP A 468 -37.38 -3.94 -12.81
N LYS A 469 -38.46 -4.51 -12.29
CA LYS A 469 -39.21 -3.84 -11.23
C LYS A 469 -38.37 -3.80 -9.95
N PRO A 470 -38.40 -2.67 -9.20
CA PRO A 470 -37.84 -2.60 -7.86
C PRO A 470 -38.36 -3.73 -6.96
N GLU A 471 -37.52 -4.21 -6.06
CA GLU A 471 -37.89 -5.30 -5.16
C GLU A 471 -37.50 -4.93 -3.72
N SER A 472 -38.49 -4.73 -2.86
CA SER A 472 -38.26 -4.44 -1.45
C SER A 472 -38.27 -5.72 -0.62
N LEU A 473 -37.19 -5.97 0.08
CA LEU A 473 -37.06 -7.07 1.02
C LEU A 473 -37.52 -6.71 2.43
N ASN A 474 -37.36 -5.47 2.82
CA ASN A 474 -37.64 -4.96 4.15
C ASN A 474 -38.80 -3.96 4.15
N VAL A 475 -39.43 -3.78 5.28
CA VAL A 475 -40.44 -2.73 5.48
C VAL A 475 -39.73 -1.40 5.57
N ASP A 476 -40.22 -0.42 4.81
CA ASP A 476 -39.68 0.92 4.87
C ASP A 476 -40.05 1.62 6.18
N GLU A 477 -39.09 2.32 6.75
CA GLU A 477 -39.25 3.09 7.97
C GLU A 477 -39.05 4.58 7.66
N PRO A 478 -40.04 5.45 7.90
CA PRO A 478 -39.99 6.85 7.46
C PRO A 478 -38.78 7.65 7.93
N TRP A 479 -38.17 7.27 9.05
CA TRP A 479 -36.99 7.94 9.58
C TRP A 479 -35.70 7.66 8.73
N ARG A 480 -35.69 6.60 7.90
CA ARG A 480 -34.57 6.28 7.02
C ARG A 480 -34.44 7.24 5.83
N ALA A 481 -35.52 7.93 5.46
CA ALA A 481 -35.56 8.83 4.32
C ALA A 481 -34.55 9.99 4.40
N LYS A 482 -34.00 10.27 5.56
CA LYS A 482 -33.01 11.31 5.79
C LYS A 482 -31.84 10.78 6.60
N ALA A 483 -30.61 11.09 6.17
CA ALA A 483 -29.42 10.84 6.97
C ALA A 483 -29.56 11.49 8.37
N PRO A 484 -29.07 10.83 9.44
CA PRO A 484 -29.09 11.40 10.76
C PRO A 484 -28.24 12.67 10.83
N GLU A 485 -28.66 13.62 11.65
CA GLU A 485 -27.86 14.83 11.92
C GLU A 485 -26.71 14.43 12.86
N PRO A 486 -25.45 14.77 12.51
CA PRO A 486 -24.32 14.44 13.36
C PRO A 486 -24.38 15.18 14.69
N GLY A 487 -23.92 14.55 15.75
CA GLY A 487 -23.67 15.21 17.02
C GLY A 487 -22.59 16.30 16.91
N PRO A 488 -22.30 17.01 18.03
CA PRO A 488 -21.22 18.00 18.05
C PRO A 488 -19.89 17.35 17.63
N ALA A 489 -19.14 18.04 16.77
CA ALA A 489 -17.82 17.56 16.35
C ALA A 489 -16.90 17.41 17.58
N PRO A 490 -16.18 16.31 17.72
CA PRO A 490 -15.27 16.11 18.84
C PRO A 490 -14.13 17.12 18.76
N SER A 491 -13.67 17.57 19.94
CA SER A 491 -12.50 18.43 20.01
C SER A 491 -11.26 17.62 19.69
N LEU A 492 -10.63 17.92 18.56
CA LEU A 492 -9.34 17.30 18.22
C LEU A 492 -8.22 18.07 18.90
N VAL A 493 -7.58 17.42 19.88
CA VAL A 493 -6.33 17.91 20.47
C VAL A 493 -5.21 17.04 19.94
N ILE A 494 -4.41 17.58 19.03
CA ILE A 494 -3.13 16.94 18.62
C ILE A 494 -2.10 17.43 19.63
N PRO A 495 -1.55 16.55 20.51
CA PRO A 495 -0.50 16.96 21.43
C PRO A 495 0.71 17.47 20.65
N ALA A 496 1.25 18.61 21.03
CA ALA A 496 2.48 19.08 20.45
C ALA A 496 3.64 18.16 20.87
N PRO A 497 4.43 17.64 19.92
CA PRO A 497 5.58 16.82 20.26
C PRO A 497 6.63 17.65 21.02
N VAL A 498 7.44 16.98 21.83
CA VAL A 498 8.52 17.62 22.56
C VAL A 498 9.79 17.65 21.71
N ALA A 499 10.37 18.83 21.54
CA ALA A 499 11.65 18.97 20.83
C ALA A 499 12.81 19.23 21.82
N PHE A 500 13.94 18.55 21.60
CA PHE A 500 15.19 18.75 22.34
C PHE A 500 16.40 18.47 21.45
N LYS A 501 17.58 18.85 21.88
CA LYS A 501 18.84 18.61 21.16
C LYS A 501 19.74 17.63 21.90
N LEU A 502 20.36 16.74 21.15
CA LEU A 502 21.45 15.91 21.66
C LEU A 502 22.79 16.70 21.70
N PRO A 503 23.78 16.20 22.43
CA PRO A 503 25.13 16.82 22.47
C PRO A 503 25.79 16.95 21.09
N SER A 504 25.46 16.06 20.15
CA SER A 504 25.87 16.12 18.74
C SER A 504 25.30 17.28 17.95
N GLY A 505 24.31 18.00 18.50
CA GLY A 505 23.55 19.01 17.77
C GLY A 505 22.31 18.48 17.03
N LEU A 506 22.10 17.16 16.96
CA LEU A 506 20.93 16.54 16.35
C LEU A 506 19.65 16.99 17.06
N ASN A 507 18.69 17.48 16.30
CA ASN A 507 17.35 17.76 16.81
C ASN A 507 16.59 16.44 17.00
N VAL A 508 15.92 16.27 18.15
CA VAL A 508 15.03 15.15 18.41
C VAL A 508 13.63 15.67 18.65
N ILE A 509 12.65 15.09 17.97
CA ILE A 509 11.23 15.39 18.13
C ILE A 509 10.57 14.13 18.63
N LEU A 510 9.99 14.20 19.83
CA LEU A 510 9.36 13.05 20.49
C LEU A 510 7.85 13.28 20.63
N ASP A 511 7.08 12.40 20.02
CA ASP A 511 5.66 12.20 20.26
C ASP A 511 5.50 11.02 21.23
N TYR A 512 5.31 11.32 22.53
CA TYR A 512 5.10 10.30 23.55
C TYR A 512 3.67 9.78 23.51
N ARG A 513 3.51 8.47 23.23
CA ARG A 513 2.22 7.78 23.19
C ARG A 513 2.23 6.58 24.12
N LYS A 514 1.37 6.61 25.12
CA LYS A 514 1.09 5.41 25.91
C LYS A 514 0.06 4.56 25.15
N GLY A 515 0.34 3.29 24.96
CA GLY A 515 -0.60 2.40 24.25
C GLY A 515 0.04 1.09 23.86
N TRP A 516 0.05 0.78 22.58
CA TRP A 516 0.66 -0.44 22.07
C TRP A 516 2.17 -0.44 22.25
N PRO A 517 2.80 -1.61 22.49
CA PRO A 517 4.23 -1.69 22.79
C PRO A 517 5.09 -1.63 21.51
N VAL A 518 4.89 -0.62 20.69
CA VAL A 518 5.60 -0.38 19.43
C VAL A 518 6.17 1.03 19.39
N VAL A 519 7.21 1.23 18.59
CA VAL A 519 7.90 2.51 18.41
C VAL A 519 8.32 2.66 16.96
N ALA A 520 8.08 3.83 16.40
CA ALA A 520 8.67 4.28 15.14
C ALA A 520 9.68 5.39 15.39
N ALA A 521 10.85 5.33 14.73
CA ALA A 521 11.89 6.35 14.79
C ALA A 521 12.37 6.66 13.37
N LYS A 522 12.26 7.92 12.94
CA LYS A 522 12.62 8.37 11.60
C LYS A 522 13.72 9.41 11.65
N LEU A 523 14.89 9.04 11.15
CA LEU A 523 16.00 9.98 10.95
C LEU A 523 15.81 10.66 9.59
N VAL A 524 15.42 11.91 9.60
CA VAL A 524 15.22 12.74 8.41
C VAL A 524 16.47 13.59 8.19
N VAL A 525 17.04 13.52 6.98
CA VAL A 525 18.17 14.35 6.54
C VAL A 525 17.64 15.31 5.48
N LYS A 526 17.81 16.62 5.68
CA LYS A 526 17.28 17.68 4.82
C LYS A 526 18.07 17.85 3.50
N SER A 527 18.35 16.75 2.83
CA SER A 527 18.99 16.68 1.51
C SER A 527 18.49 15.43 0.80
N GLY A 528 17.83 15.59 -0.33
CA GLY A 528 17.25 14.52 -1.12
C GLY A 528 17.89 14.38 -2.50
N THR A 529 17.12 13.86 -3.47
CA THR A 529 17.56 13.70 -4.86
C THR A 529 17.86 15.03 -5.54
N GLY A 530 17.26 16.14 -5.07
CA GLY A 530 17.58 17.51 -5.52
C GLY A 530 19.00 17.95 -5.20
N ALA A 531 19.71 17.26 -4.32
CA ALA A 531 21.12 17.51 -4.02
C ALA A 531 22.08 16.68 -4.93
N ASN A 532 21.55 15.83 -5.81
CA ASN A 532 22.36 15.08 -6.75
C ASN A 532 23.08 16.02 -7.74
N PRO A 533 24.35 15.77 -8.06
CA PRO A 533 24.94 16.38 -9.26
C PRO A 533 24.10 16.03 -10.51
N ILE A 534 24.00 16.97 -11.45
CA ILE A 534 23.21 16.79 -12.67
C ILE A 534 23.64 15.55 -13.45
N GLU A 535 24.92 15.23 -13.43
CA GLU A 535 25.51 14.07 -14.12
C GLU A 535 25.34 12.75 -13.36
N LYS A 536 24.82 12.79 -12.12
CA LYS A 536 24.66 11.63 -11.25
C LYS A 536 23.25 11.53 -10.63
N PRO A 537 22.18 11.59 -11.45
CA PRO A 537 20.85 11.33 -10.94
C PRO A 537 20.80 9.91 -10.32
N GLY A 538 20.14 9.76 -9.16
CA GLY A 538 20.09 8.52 -8.41
C GLY A 538 21.14 8.38 -7.29
N LEU A 539 22.09 9.32 -7.17
CA LEU A 539 23.18 9.21 -6.19
C LEU A 539 22.68 9.18 -4.74
N ALA A 540 21.69 10.01 -4.41
CA ALA A 540 21.10 10.04 -3.07
C ALA A 540 20.50 8.67 -2.70
N ASN A 541 19.70 8.10 -3.59
CA ASN A 541 19.05 6.80 -3.40
C ASN A 541 20.09 5.67 -3.29
N PHE A 542 21.05 5.63 -4.20
CA PHE A 542 22.09 4.60 -4.16
C PHE A 542 22.93 4.69 -2.89
N THR A 543 23.26 5.93 -2.42
CA THR A 543 23.98 6.11 -1.14
C THR A 543 23.16 5.59 0.03
N LEU A 544 21.87 5.91 0.05
CA LEU A 544 20.96 5.51 1.12
C LEU A 544 20.80 3.99 1.20
N ASN A 545 20.59 3.33 0.04
CA ASN A 545 20.48 1.86 -0.04
C ASN A 545 21.74 1.14 0.44
N MET A 546 22.90 1.82 0.37
CA MET A 546 24.16 1.23 0.82
C MET A 546 24.44 1.39 2.31
N MET A 547 23.62 2.16 3.06
CA MET A 547 23.92 2.48 4.48
C MET A 547 23.72 1.28 5.42
N ASP A 548 22.85 0.32 5.07
CA ASP A 548 22.63 -0.93 5.80
C ASP A 548 23.34 -2.13 5.16
N GLU A 549 24.04 -1.92 4.02
CA GLU A 549 24.78 -2.94 3.29
C GLU A 549 26.23 -3.11 3.82
N GLY A 550 26.38 -2.92 5.12
CA GLY A 550 27.60 -3.07 5.89
C GLY A 550 28.09 -1.76 6.48
N THR A 551 28.47 -1.86 7.74
CA THR A 551 29.06 -0.78 8.52
C THR A 551 30.53 -1.07 8.81
N THR A 552 31.22 -0.15 9.49
CA THR A 552 32.59 -0.39 9.94
C THR A 552 32.71 -1.54 10.95
N THR A 553 31.58 -1.98 11.54
CA THR A 553 31.55 -3.01 12.59
C THR A 553 30.82 -4.29 12.18
N LEU A 554 29.89 -4.21 11.20
CA LEU A 554 29.03 -5.30 10.77
C LEU A 554 29.08 -5.47 9.26
N SER A 555 29.13 -6.70 8.78
CA SER A 555 28.86 -6.99 7.36
C SER A 555 27.36 -6.81 7.06
N ALA A 556 26.98 -6.70 5.78
CA ALA A 556 25.60 -6.61 5.35
C ALA A 556 24.70 -7.71 5.93
N ASN A 557 25.16 -8.97 5.84
CA ASN A 557 24.45 -10.10 6.41
C ASN A 557 24.31 -10.04 7.94
N GLN A 558 25.37 -9.61 8.66
CA GLN A 558 25.30 -9.46 10.12
C GLN A 558 24.34 -8.34 10.51
N PHE A 559 24.33 -7.24 9.77
CA PHE A 559 23.40 -6.13 10.01
C PHE A 559 21.95 -6.58 9.84
N SER A 560 21.62 -7.21 8.71
CA SER A 560 20.28 -7.75 8.43
C SER A 560 19.86 -8.80 9.46
N ASP A 561 20.75 -9.73 9.83
CA ASP A 561 20.47 -10.76 10.84
C ASP A 561 20.11 -10.15 12.20
N LEU A 562 20.86 -9.15 12.64
CA LEU A 562 20.58 -8.50 13.92
C LEU A 562 19.26 -7.72 13.88
N LEU A 563 18.99 -6.98 12.80
CA LEU A 563 17.78 -6.21 12.63
C LEU A 563 16.54 -7.13 12.65
N GLU A 564 16.56 -8.19 11.84
CA GLU A 564 15.44 -9.12 11.72
C GLU A 564 15.25 -9.99 12.98
N GLN A 565 16.33 -10.35 13.71
CA GLN A 565 16.22 -11.03 15.01
C GLN A 565 15.52 -10.19 16.08
N LEU A 566 15.60 -8.85 15.97
CA LEU A 566 14.86 -7.93 16.83
C LEU A 566 13.40 -7.79 16.38
N GLY A 567 12.99 -8.40 15.26
CA GLY A 567 11.70 -8.12 14.60
C GLY A 567 11.58 -6.64 14.22
N ALA A 568 12.68 -5.96 14.02
CA ALA A 568 12.72 -4.57 13.62
C ALA A 568 12.82 -4.47 12.09
N HIS A 569 12.29 -3.37 11.57
CA HIS A 569 12.37 -3.05 10.15
C HIS A 569 13.03 -1.68 9.98
N LEU A 570 13.94 -1.57 9.00
CA LEU A 570 14.60 -0.32 8.64
C LEU A 570 14.33 -0.04 7.16
N GLU A 571 13.55 1.00 6.91
CA GLU A 571 13.19 1.46 5.57
C GLU A 571 14.02 2.67 5.17
N GLN A 572 14.44 2.72 3.92
CA GLN A 572 15.14 3.83 3.29
C GLN A 572 14.19 4.60 2.37
N THR A 573 14.14 5.92 2.50
CA THR A 573 13.34 6.79 1.63
C THR A 573 14.19 7.89 1.04
N ALA A 574 14.28 7.97 -0.28
CA ALA A 574 14.91 9.07 -1.00
C ALA A 574 13.84 9.91 -1.72
N ALA A 575 13.48 11.05 -1.13
CA ALA A 575 12.58 12.03 -1.71
C ALA A 575 13.38 13.17 -2.38
N GLU A 576 12.66 14.11 -2.98
CA GLU A 576 13.28 15.23 -3.70
C GLU A 576 14.15 16.11 -2.79
N GLU A 577 13.70 16.42 -1.58
CA GLU A 577 14.36 17.36 -0.66
C GLU A 577 14.79 16.77 0.67
N TYR A 578 14.58 15.48 0.88
CA TYR A 578 15.11 14.76 2.05
C TYR A 578 15.41 13.30 1.73
N VAL A 579 16.31 12.72 2.51
CA VAL A 579 16.41 11.27 2.65
C VAL A 579 16.06 10.88 4.08
N ALA A 580 15.57 9.66 4.29
CA ALA A 580 15.24 9.20 5.63
C ALA A 580 15.54 7.72 5.84
N LEU A 581 15.88 7.39 7.09
CA LEU A 581 15.91 6.03 7.63
C LEU A 581 14.76 5.91 8.64
N THR A 582 13.80 5.04 8.36
CA THR A 582 12.64 4.79 9.23
C THR A 582 12.79 3.43 9.89
N LEU A 583 12.98 3.42 11.20
CA LEU A 583 13.03 2.24 12.04
C LEU A 583 11.66 2.00 12.67
N THR A 584 11.12 0.79 12.54
CA THR A 584 9.98 0.31 13.32
C THR A 584 10.39 -0.89 14.16
N SER A 585 9.96 -0.95 15.41
CA SER A 585 10.35 -2.01 16.34
C SER A 585 9.37 -2.14 17.50
N ALA A 586 9.25 -3.36 18.05
CA ALA A 586 8.64 -3.52 19.35
C ALA A 586 9.41 -2.73 20.42
N ARG A 587 8.70 -2.16 21.41
CA ARG A 587 9.32 -1.36 22.49
C ARG A 587 10.42 -2.12 23.25
N SER A 588 10.24 -3.43 23.43
CA SER A 588 11.24 -4.30 24.09
C SER A 588 12.58 -4.36 23.35
N HIS A 589 12.60 -4.14 22.05
CA HIS A 589 13.77 -4.27 21.19
C HIS A 589 14.30 -2.93 20.64
N ILE A 590 13.64 -1.81 20.94
CA ILE A 590 13.94 -0.51 20.36
C ILE A 590 15.39 -0.03 20.58
N GLN A 591 16.03 -0.37 21.71
CA GLN A 591 17.43 0.00 21.95
C GLN A 591 18.35 -0.59 20.87
N GLY A 592 18.20 -1.91 20.59
CA GLY A 592 19.00 -2.57 19.55
C GLY A 592 18.73 -2.01 18.16
N GLY A 593 17.44 -1.70 17.86
CA GLY A 593 17.08 -1.04 16.61
C GLY A 593 17.70 0.35 16.46
N LEU A 594 17.66 1.19 17.52
CA LEU A 594 18.28 2.52 17.51
C LEU A 594 19.82 2.46 17.40
N ASP A 595 20.44 1.43 17.98
CA ASP A 595 21.89 1.21 17.84
C ASP A 595 22.24 0.88 16.38
N LEU A 596 21.44 0.04 15.69
CA LEU A 596 21.62 -0.29 14.28
C LEU A 596 21.34 0.92 13.37
N LEU A 597 20.26 1.67 13.62
CA LEU A 597 19.98 2.90 12.88
C LEU A 597 21.13 3.90 12.99
N ALA A 598 21.68 4.06 14.19
CA ALA A 598 22.82 4.94 14.44
C ALA A 598 24.09 4.44 13.71
N ASP A 599 24.34 3.12 13.71
CA ASP A 599 25.50 2.54 13.04
C ASP A 599 25.40 2.70 11.51
N ALA A 600 24.21 2.46 10.93
CA ALA A 600 23.93 2.73 9.51
C ALA A 600 24.17 4.20 9.15
N ALA A 601 23.67 5.14 9.97
CA ALA A 601 23.78 6.56 9.68
C ALA A 601 25.21 7.11 9.84
N MET A 602 25.93 6.63 10.86
CA MET A 602 27.23 7.21 11.26
C MET A 602 28.44 6.49 10.69
N ASN A 603 28.33 5.20 10.40
CA ASN A 603 29.48 4.33 10.11
C ASN A 603 29.32 3.44 8.88
N PRO A 604 28.62 3.84 7.79
CA PRO A 604 28.48 2.97 6.63
C PRO A 604 29.86 2.71 5.99
N ALA A 605 30.12 1.45 5.67
CA ALA A 605 31.42 1.04 5.13
C ALA A 605 31.51 1.21 3.61
N PHE A 606 30.38 1.16 2.89
CA PHE A 606 30.29 1.18 1.44
C PHE A 606 31.20 0.12 0.78
N PRO A 607 31.04 -1.18 1.08
CA PRO A 607 31.92 -2.20 0.52
C PRO A 607 31.73 -2.31 -1.00
N GLU A 608 32.83 -2.38 -1.77
CA GLU A 608 32.78 -2.42 -3.23
C GLU A 608 31.95 -3.59 -3.76
N LYS A 609 32.06 -4.76 -3.13
CA LYS A 609 31.25 -5.96 -3.47
C LYS A 609 29.75 -5.66 -3.39
N GLU A 610 29.32 -4.98 -2.33
CA GLU A 610 27.90 -4.66 -2.11
C GLU A 610 27.43 -3.53 -3.04
N ILE A 611 28.30 -2.55 -3.33
CA ILE A 611 28.03 -1.52 -4.35
C ILE A 611 27.74 -2.17 -5.70
N GLU A 612 28.56 -3.15 -6.13
CA GLU A 612 28.34 -3.82 -7.41
C GLU A 612 27.09 -4.71 -7.41
N ARG A 613 26.75 -5.30 -6.27
CA ARG A 613 25.49 -6.05 -6.13
C ARG A 613 24.28 -5.10 -6.19
N GLU A 614 24.31 -4.02 -5.43
CA GLU A 614 23.21 -3.04 -5.39
C GLU A 614 23.07 -2.29 -6.73
N ARG A 615 24.17 -1.97 -7.40
CA ARG A 615 24.15 -1.44 -8.78
C ARG A 615 23.34 -2.33 -9.72
N LYS A 616 23.58 -3.66 -9.67
CA LYS A 616 22.85 -4.62 -10.49
C LYS A 616 21.35 -4.65 -10.11
N ASN A 617 21.02 -4.52 -8.81
CA ASN A 617 19.66 -4.44 -8.35
C ASN A 617 18.95 -3.22 -8.96
N ILE A 618 19.52 -2.01 -8.81
CA ILE A 618 18.96 -0.77 -9.35
C ILE A 618 18.82 -0.82 -10.89
N LEU A 619 19.82 -1.39 -11.60
CA LEU A 619 19.72 -1.55 -13.05
C LEU A 619 18.60 -2.53 -13.46
N GLY A 620 18.38 -3.58 -12.67
CA GLY A 620 17.25 -4.51 -12.85
C GLY A 620 15.90 -3.82 -12.64
N GLU A 621 15.76 -3.03 -11.57
CA GLU A 621 14.56 -2.23 -11.28
C GLU A 621 14.27 -1.24 -12.42
N LEU A 622 15.28 -0.50 -12.87
CA LEU A 622 15.15 0.41 -14.02
C LEU A 622 14.71 -0.32 -15.31
N SER A 623 15.14 -1.58 -15.49
CA SER A 623 14.68 -2.40 -16.61
C SER A 623 13.22 -2.80 -16.48
N GLN A 624 12.80 -3.25 -15.30
CA GLN A 624 11.40 -3.62 -15.03
C GLN A 624 10.46 -2.42 -15.20
N GLU A 625 10.84 -1.23 -14.68
CA GLU A 625 10.04 0.00 -14.83
C GLU A 625 9.76 0.40 -16.29
N LYS A 626 10.57 -0.04 -17.26
CA LYS A 626 10.31 0.27 -18.68
C LYS A 626 9.11 -0.48 -19.24
N ALA A 627 8.81 -1.64 -18.69
CA ALA A 627 7.66 -2.45 -19.09
C ALA A 627 6.36 -1.97 -18.41
N ASP A 628 6.46 -1.18 -17.35
CA ASP A 628 5.32 -0.64 -16.62
C ASP A 628 4.92 0.74 -17.16
N ALA A 629 3.68 0.86 -17.65
CA ALA A 629 3.16 2.10 -18.22
C ALA A 629 3.05 3.23 -17.18
N TRP A 630 2.69 2.91 -15.94
CA TRP A 630 2.53 3.87 -14.85
C TRP A 630 3.89 4.48 -14.45
N SER A 631 4.91 3.65 -14.25
CA SER A 631 6.29 4.07 -13.94
C SER A 631 6.89 4.89 -15.08
N THR A 632 6.70 4.44 -16.33
CA THR A 632 7.13 5.20 -17.52
C THR A 632 6.45 6.56 -17.60
N ALA A 633 5.14 6.66 -17.35
CA ALA A 633 4.43 7.95 -17.37
C ALA A 633 4.92 8.90 -16.28
N ASN A 634 5.20 8.41 -15.08
CA ASN A 634 5.75 9.20 -13.98
C ASN A 634 7.18 9.67 -14.27
N ARG A 635 8.03 8.81 -14.81
CA ARG A 635 9.39 9.17 -15.24
C ARG A 635 9.36 10.27 -16.29
N VAL A 636 8.57 10.08 -17.33
CA VAL A 636 8.52 11.03 -18.45
C VAL A 636 7.90 12.37 -18.03
N VAL A 637 6.82 12.40 -17.27
CA VAL A 637 6.23 13.66 -16.78
C VAL A 637 7.19 14.41 -15.87
N THR A 638 7.90 13.72 -14.97
CA THR A 638 8.91 14.30 -14.08
C THR A 638 10.03 14.97 -14.90
N MET A 639 10.54 14.29 -15.92
CA MET A 639 11.60 14.81 -16.80
C MET A 639 11.12 16.00 -17.63
N VAL A 640 9.91 15.95 -18.17
CA VAL A 640 9.37 17.00 -19.02
C VAL A 640 9.00 18.27 -18.22
N VAL A 641 8.45 18.08 -17.01
CA VAL A 641 8.06 19.19 -16.12
C VAL A 641 9.28 19.88 -15.54
N ASN A 642 10.25 19.12 -15.04
CA ASN A 642 11.38 19.65 -14.28
C ASN A 642 12.65 19.86 -15.13
N GLY A 643 12.67 19.29 -16.35
CA GLY A 643 13.77 19.43 -17.32
C GLY A 643 14.93 18.46 -17.10
N GLU A 644 15.53 18.00 -18.18
CA GLU A 644 16.64 17.02 -18.19
C GLU A 644 17.94 17.55 -17.58
N LYS A 645 18.07 18.88 -17.45
CA LYS A 645 19.21 19.54 -16.82
C LYS A 645 18.95 19.94 -15.37
N SER A 646 17.93 19.36 -14.75
CA SER A 646 17.56 19.58 -13.35
C SER A 646 17.73 18.27 -12.58
N PRO A 647 18.28 18.28 -11.37
CA PRO A 647 18.28 17.08 -10.53
C PRO A 647 16.86 16.59 -10.19
N PHE A 648 15.86 17.45 -10.25
CA PHE A 648 14.45 17.11 -10.08
C PHE A 648 13.79 16.52 -11.33
N GLY A 649 14.49 16.47 -12.47
CA GLY A 649 14.00 15.89 -13.72
C GLY A 649 14.07 14.35 -13.77
N TYR A 650 14.52 13.71 -12.72
CA TYR A 650 14.73 12.27 -12.64
C TYR A 650 14.01 11.67 -11.44
N THR A 651 13.59 10.40 -11.58
CA THR A 651 13.12 9.61 -10.45
C THR A 651 14.28 9.31 -9.49
N SER A 652 13.97 8.84 -8.30
CA SER A 652 14.98 8.50 -7.27
C SER A 652 16.00 7.46 -7.73
N LEU A 653 15.61 6.53 -8.61
CA LEU A 653 16.51 5.51 -9.18
C LEU A 653 17.56 6.11 -10.15
N GLY A 654 17.32 7.29 -10.71
CA GLY A 654 18.20 7.91 -11.68
C GLY A 654 18.10 7.29 -13.08
N THR A 655 19.24 7.08 -13.73
CA THR A 655 19.33 6.48 -15.07
C THR A 655 20.33 5.32 -15.08
N GLY A 656 20.16 4.38 -16.02
CA GLY A 656 21.12 3.28 -16.18
C GLY A 656 22.55 3.76 -16.44
N GLU A 657 22.71 4.86 -17.18
CA GLU A 657 24.02 5.48 -17.45
C GLU A 657 24.66 6.06 -16.18
N SER A 658 23.89 6.85 -15.40
CA SER A 658 24.40 7.45 -14.16
C SER A 658 24.75 6.40 -13.11
N VAL A 659 23.86 5.40 -12.90
CA VAL A 659 24.06 4.32 -11.93
C VAL A 659 25.31 3.50 -12.30
N THR A 660 25.53 3.21 -13.59
CA THR A 660 26.71 2.48 -14.06
C THR A 660 27.99 3.27 -13.81
N ALA A 661 27.96 4.60 -13.95
CA ALA A 661 29.14 5.46 -13.81
C ALA A 661 29.53 5.78 -12.35
N MET A 662 28.60 5.66 -11.38
CA MET A 662 28.84 5.97 -9.97
C MET A 662 29.92 5.08 -9.33
N LYS A 663 30.75 5.67 -8.48
CA LYS A 663 31.85 5.01 -7.77
C LYS A 663 31.66 5.12 -6.26
N GLN A 664 32.31 4.27 -5.50
CA GLN A 664 32.33 4.34 -4.02
C GLN A 664 32.66 5.74 -3.50
N ALA A 665 33.56 6.46 -4.14
CA ALA A 665 33.94 7.82 -3.75
C ALA A 665 32.75 8.79 -3.82
N ASP A 666 31.85 8.64 -4.81
CA ASP A 666 30.68 9.49 -5.00
C ASP A 666 29.68 9.28 -3.86
N LEU A 667 29.43 8.01 -3.47
CA LEU A 667 28.55 7.66 -2.38
C LEU A 667 29.10 8.19 -1.03
N ARG A 668 30.40 7.99 -0.78
CA ARG A 668 31.08 8.50 0.41
C ARG A 668 31.05 10.01 0.49
N GLU A 669 31.22 10.72 -0.64
CA GLU A 669 31.15 12.17 -0.69
C GLU A 669 29.74 12.66 -0.37
N TYR A 670 28.72 12.07 -0.98
CA TYR A 670 27.32 12.40 -0.69
C TYR A 670 27.01 12.19 0.79
N TRP A 671 27.33 11.00 1.33
CA TRP A 671 27.12 10.67 2.74
C TRP A 671 27.82 11.67 3.67
N ALA A 672 29.13 11.87 3.50
CA ALA A 672 29.94 12.74 4.36
C ALA A 672 29.49 14.21 4.33
N ARG A 673 28.91 14.66 3.22
CA ARG A 673 28.45 16.03 3.02
C ARG A 673 27.06 16.30 3.56
N HIS A 674 26.15 15.35 3.40
CA HIS A 674 24.74 15.58 3.62
C HIS A 674 24.20 14.90 4.87
N ILE A 675 24.72 13.71 5.24
CA ILE A 675 24.24 12.92 6.38
C ILE A 675 25.03 13.28 7.62
N VAL A 676 24.68 14.41 8.21
CA VAL A 676 25.34 15.04 9.35
C VAL A 676 24.32 15.51 10.37
N PRO A 677 24.64 15.56 11.68
CA PRO A 677 23.65 15.87 12.72
C PRO A 677 22.99 17.25 12.56
N GLU A 678 23.72 18.25 12.04
CA GLU A 678 23.22 19.63 11.83
C GLU A 678 22.17 19.71 10.70
N ASN A 679 22.24 18.79 9.74
CA ASN A 679 21.32 18.70 8.61
C ASN A 679 20.20 17.69 8.86
N SER A 680 20.13 17.11 10.06
CA SER A 680 19.25 16.00 10.38
C SER A 680 18.34 16.29 11.56
N ALA A 681 17.24 15.55 11.64
CA ALA A 681 16.39 15.47 12.81
C ALA A 681 15.92 14.02 13.01
N LEU A 682 15.86 13.57 14.25
CA LEU A 682 15.27 12.29 14.63
C LEU A 682 13.85 12.53 15.15
N ILE A 683 12.86 11.96 14.49
CA ILE A 683 11.46 11.96 14.91
C ILE A 683 11.16 10.60 15.54
N VAL A 684 10.61 10.58 16.75
CA VAL A 684 10.25 9.33 17.44
C VAL A 684 8.82 9.41 17.92
N SER A 685 8.04 8.38 17.65
CA SER A 685 6.67 8.22 18.17
C SER A 685 6.52 6.86 18.84
N GLY A 686 5.92 6.81 20.02
CA GLY A 686 5.67 5.56 20.76
C GLY A 686 5.73 5.71 22.27
N ASP A 687 5.64 4.59 23.00
CA ASP A 687 5.67 4.57 24.46
C ASP A 687 7.11 4.67 25.01
N LEU A 688 7.75 5.81 24.76
CA LEU A 688 9.10 6.13 25.24
C LEU A 688 9.13 7.52 25.85
N LYS A 689 9.51 7.62 27.14
CA LYS A 689 9.70 8.91 27.80
C LYS A 689 10.97 9.60 27.30
N GLN A 690 10.99 10.93 27.32
CA GLN A 690 12.15 11.73 26.92
C GLN A 690 13.44 11.29 27.62
N SER A 691 13.39 11.05 28.95
CA SER A 691 14.57 10.62 29.73
C SER A 691 15.11 9.25 29.29
N GLU A 692 14.21 8.29 28.95
CA GLU A 692 14.59 6.98 28.45
C GLU A 692 15.24 7.13 27.07
N LEU A 693 14.58 7.83 26.14
CA LEU A 693 15.08 8.07 24.79
C LEU A 693 16.45 8.79 24.82
N THR A 694 16.59 9.83 25.64
CA THR A 694 17.86 10.55 25.78
C THR A 694 18.97 9.62 26.28
N ALA A 695 18.69 8.74 27.24
CA ALA A 695 19.65 7.76 27.73
C ALA A 695 20.04 6.74 26.64
N MET A 696 19.09 6.26 25.85
CA MET A 696 19.32 5.36 24.74
C MET A 696 20.22 5.98 23.67
N LEU A 697 19.94 7.22 23.29
CA LEU A 697 20.65 7.93 22.22
C LEU A 697 22.01 8.52 22.65
N SER A 698 22.27 8.68 23.92
CA SER A 698 23.45 9.42 24.44
C SER A 698 24.79 8.84 23.96
N LYS A 699 24.91 7.54 23.81
CA LYS A 699 26.11 6.81 23.37
C LYS A 699 26.22 6.55 21.88
N THR A 700 25.15 6.81 21.14
CA THR A 700 25.03 6.58 19.71
C THR A 700 24.91 7.92 18.99
N LEU A 701 23.71 8.32 18.55
CA LEU A 701 23.47 9.59 17.84
C LEU A 701 23.87 10.83 18.67
N GLY A 702 23.92 10.73 20.01
CA GLY A 702 24.44 11.79 20.87
C GLY A 702 25.96 12.01 20.74
N ALA A 703 26.69 10.99 20.31
CA ALA A 703 28.14 11.04 20.04
C ALA A 703 28.45 11.30 18.55
N TRP A 704 27.45 11.50 17.72
CA TRP A 704 27.63 11.75 16.29
C TRP A 704 28.42 13.04 16.06
N LYS A 705 29.54 12.94 15.36
CA LYS A 705 30.43 14.08 15.15
C LYS A 705 29.94 14.91 13.97
N SER A 706 29.92 16.23 14.19
CA SER A 706 29.70 17.21 13.13
C SER A 706 30.76 17.09 12.03
N SER A 707 30.34 17.22 10.78
CA SER A 707 31.26 17.40 9.64
C SER A 707 31.61 18.89 9.53
N SER A 708 32.85 19.19 9.20
CA SER A 708 33.30 20.58 8.98
C SER A 708 32.77 21.19 7.66
N SER A 709 32.10 20.43 6.81
CA SER A 709 31.51 20.91 5.57
C SER A 709 30.06 21.36 5.80
N LYS A 710 29.76 22.63 5.57
CA LYS A 710 28.36 23.09 5.46
C LYS A 710 27.67 22.33 4.33
N ALA A 711 26.52 21.75 4.62
CA ALA A 711 25.60 21.28 3.58
C ALA A 711 25.36 22.44 2.62
N ALA A 712 25.55 22.22 1.32
CA ALA A 712 25.26 23.27 0.36
C ALA A 712 23.73 23.36 0.22
N ASP A 713 23.18 24.55 0.37
CA ASP A 713 21.83 24.86 -0.05
C ASP A 713 21.73 24.73 -1.57
N ALA A 714 21.56 23.52 -2.08
CA ALA A 714 21.26 23.28 -3.47
C ALA A 714 19.73 23.34 -3.63
N SER A 715 19.22 24.55 -3.74
CA SER A 715 17.85 24.77 -4.22
C SER A 715 17.93 25.32 -5.64
N PRO A 716 17.93 24.45 -6.67
CA PRO A 716 17.86 24.93 -8.03
C PRO A 716 16.56 25.71 -8.28
N SER A 717 16.63 26.69 -9.11
CA SER A 717 15.46 27.45 -9.60
C SER A 717 14.65 26.58 -10.55
N MET A 718 13.34 26.88 -10.68
CA MET A 718 12.41 26.21 -11.57
C MET A 718 12.97 26.12 -13.01
N PRO A 719 12.93 24.97 -13.65
CA PRO A 719 13.35 24.80 -15.03
C PRO A 719 12.40 25.52 -16.00
N VAL A 720 12.95 25.91 -17.14
CA VAL A 720 12.23 26.64 -18.21
C VAL A 720 11.25 25.68 -18.90
N SER A 721 10.03 26.16 -19.17
CA SER A 721 8.94 25.38 -19.78
C SER A 721 9.34 24.69 -21.09
N ASN A 722 8.87 23.46 -21.27
CA ASN A 722 9.01 22.69 -22.50
C ASN A 722 8.22 23.33 -23.66
N SER A 723 8.75 23.24 -24.89
CA SER A 723 8.09 23.78 -26.08
C SER A 723 6.90 22.96 -26.60
N SER A 724 6.75 21.73 -26.15
CA SER A 724 5.65 20.85 -26.56
C SER A 724 4.73 20.53 -25.39
N ARG A 725 3.41 20.71 -25.60
CA ARG A 725 2.36 20.44 -24.61
C ARG A 725 1.81 19.02 -24.68
N LEU A 726 2.21 18.22 -25.67
CA LEU A 726 1.74 16.86 -25.88
C LEU A 726 2.92 15.93 -26.13
N VAL A 727 3.09 14.98 -25.22
CA VAL A 727 4.13 13.95 -25.27
C VAL A 727 3.46 12.58 -25.38
N ILE A 728 3.95 11.72 -26.28
CA ILE A 728 3.51 10.33 -26.41
C ILE A 728 4.74 9.42 -26.25
N VAL A 729 4.57 8.39 -25.43
CA VAL A 729 5.48 7.25 -25.35
C VAL A 729 4.75 6.03 -25.90
N ASP A 730 5.37 5.36 -26.88
CA ASP A 730 4.79 4.18 -27.51
C ASP A 730 4.99 2.94 -26.63
N MET A 731 3.90 2.30 -26.27
CA MET A 731 3.86 1.01 -25.60
C MET A 731 2.92 0.07 -26.37
N PRO A 732 3.44 -0.61 -27.40
CA PRO A 732 2.62 -1.42 -28.30
C PRO A 732 1.85 -2.51 -27.56
N GLY A 733 0.57 -2.67 -27.89
CA GLY A 733 -0.28 -3.70 -27.30
C GLY A 733 -0.89 -3.35 -25.94
N ALA A 734 -0.51 -2.24 -25.31
CA ALA A 734 -1.08 -1.84 -24.02
C ALA A 734 -2.62 -1.75 -24.07
N SER A 735 -3.29 -2.41 -23.14
CA SER A 735 -4.75 -2.44 -23.02
C SER A 735 -5.33 -1.14 -22.45
N GLN A 736 -4.49 -0.38 -21.73
CA GLN A 736 -4.79 0.96 -21.19
C GLN A 736 -3.73 1.98 -21.61
N THR A 737 -4.10 3.24 -21.48
CA THR A 737 -3.18 4.38 -21.64
C THR A 737 -3.04 5.10 -20.33
N GLU A 738 -1.82 5.29 -19.86
CA GLU A 738 -1.52 6.14 -18.72
C GLU A 738 -1.45 7.61 -19.15
N LEU A 739 -2.32 8.44 -18.57
CA LEU A 739 -2.39 9.88 -18.81
C LEU A 739 -1.86 10.67 -17.62
N ARG A 740 -1.03 11.66 -17.90
CA ARG A 740 -0.59 12.67 -16.92
C ARG A 740 -0.85 14.06 -17.48
N PHE A 741 -1.47 14.91 -16.65
CA PHE A 741 -1.73 16.32 -16.95
C PHE A 741 -0.98 17.13 -15.91
N SER A 742 -0.01 17.94 -16.32
CA SER A 742 0.82 18.66 -15.36
C SER A 742 0.92 20.15 -15.64
N LEU A 743 1.06 20.90 -14.54
CA LEU A 743 1.23 22.36 -14.51
C LEU A 743 2.28 22.73 -13.48
N SER A 744 2.94 23.88 -13.67
CA SER A 744 3.79 24.45 -12.63
C SER A 744 2.99 24.80 -11.39
N GLY A 745 3.54 24.56 -10.21
CA GLY A 745 2.94 24.84 -8.93
C GLY A 745 3.81 25.73 -8.04
N PRO A 746 3.28 26.17 -6.89
CA PRO A 746 4.01 27.06 -5.97
C PRO A 746 4.93 26.29 -5.03
N PRO A 747 5.87 26.99 -4.36
CA PRO A 747 6.67 26.44 -3.29
C PRO A 747 5.82 26.10 -2.05
N ARG A 748 6.34 25.24 -1.15
CA ARG A 748 5.67 24.86 0.10
C ARG A 748 5.38 26.06 1.02
N SER A 749 6.20 27.07 0.95
CA SER A 749 6.04 28.32 1.72
C SER A 749 4.94 29.26 1.21
N THR A 750 4.19 28.86 0.17
CA THR A 750 3.12 29.68 -0.38
C THR A 750 2.05 30.00 0.66
N PRO A 751 1.57 31.24 0.74
CA PRO A 751 0.41 31.58 1.57
C PRO A 751 -0.91 30.98 1.03
N ASP A 752 -0.89 30.45 -0.18
CA ASP A 752 -2.05 29.85 -0.86
C ASP A 752 -2.23 28.36 -0.47
N TYR A 753 -1.38 27.80 0.42
CA TYR A 753 -1.32 26.35 0.67
C TYR A 753 -2.65 25.74 1.05
N GLU A 754 -3.34 26.27 2.04
CA GLU A 754 -4.62 25.73 2.51
C GLU A 754 -5.72 25.87 1.43
N SER A 755 -5.72 26.97 0.67
CA SER A 755 -6.66 27.14 -0.46
C SER A 755 -6.39 26.17 -1.59
N LEU A 756 -5.10 25.85 -1.86
CA LEU A 756 -4.71 24.84 -2.83
C LEU A 756 -5.12 23.43 -2.40
N GLN A 757 -5.06 23.11 -1.08
CA GLN A 757 -5.55 21.83 -0.57
C GLN A 757 -7.06 21.68 -0.79
N VAL A 758 -7.84 22.72 -0.49
CA VAL A 758 -9.29 22.71 -0.72
C VAL A 758 -9.62 22.63 -2.21
N MET A 759 -8.96 23.42 -3.05
CA MET A 759 -9.14 23.38 -4.51
C MET A 759 -8.81 22.00 -5.09
N ASN A 760 -7.68 21.41 -4.68
CA ASN A 760 -7.29 20.09 -5.15
C ASN A 760 -8.27 19.00 -4.69
N ALA A 761 -8.78 19.07 -3.47
CA ALA A 761 -9.80 18.16 -2.97
C ALA A 761 -11.03 18.17 -3.91
N ILE A 762 -11.52 19.34 -4.29
CA ILE A 762 -12.65 19.49 -5.22
C ILE A 762 -12.32 18.96 -6.61
N PHE A 763 -11.12 19.24 -7.13
CA PHE A 763 -10.76 18.92 -8.50
C PHE A 763 -10.50 17.42 -8.72
N GLY A 764 -9.64 16.81 -7.90
CA GLY A 764 -9.21 15.42 -8.09
C GLY A 764 -8.61 14.75 -6.85
N GLY A 765 -8.70 15.39 -5.68
CA GLY A 765 -8.15 14.86 -4.43
C GLY A 765 -9.09 13.96 -3.64
N LEU A 766 -10.38 13.90 -4.02
CA LEU A 766 -11.41 13.08 -3.39
C LEU A 766 -11.91 12.00 -4.35
N PHE A 767 -12.53 10.97 -3.78
CA PHE A 767 -13.27 10.00 -4.61
C PHE A 767 -14.43 10.69 -5.34
N SER A 768 -15.18 11.56 -4.65
CA SER A 768 -16.27 12.37 -5.23
C SER A 768 -15.79 13.66 -5.92
N SER A 769 -14.51 13.74 -6.29
CA SER A 769 -13.96 14.90 -7.02
C SER A 769 -14.44 14.97 -8.47
N ARG A 770 -14.34 16.18 -9.05
CA ARG A 770 -14.85 16.46 -10.40
C ARG A 770 -14.29 15.52 -11.46
N ILE A 771 -12.95 15.30 -11.49
CA ILE A 771 -12.35 14.43 -12.53
C ILE A 771 -12.70 12.95 -12.31
N ASN A 772 -12.80 12.49 -11.06
CA ASN A 772 -13.13 11.10 -10.80
C ASN A 772 -14.60 10.80 -11.13
N LEU A 773 -15.54 11.63 -10.67
CA LEU A 773 -16.95 11.49 -11.04
C LEU A 773 -17.17 11.55 -12.55
N ASN A 774 -16.43 12.42 -13.26
CA ASN A 774 -16.54 12.52 -14.72
C ASN A 774 -16.01 11.27 -15.42
N LEU A 775 -14.77 10.85 -15.13
CA LEU A 775 -14.11 9.77 -15.90
C LEU A 775 -14.56 8.38 -15.47
N ARG A 776 -14.76 8.15 -14.17
CA ARG A 776 -15.14 6.84 -13.62
C ARG A 776 -16.66 6.63 -13.66
N GLU A 777 -17.40 7.47 -12.93
CA GLU A 777 -18.82 7.22 -12.68
C GLU A 777 -19.68 7.57 -13.89
N LYS A 778 -19.48 8.73 -14.51
CA LYS A 778 -20.28 9.16 -15.66
C LYS A 778 -19.92 8.47 -16.95
N ASN A 779 -18.62 8.26 -17.21
CA ASN A 779 -18.16 7.80 -18.53
C ASN A 779 -17.62 6.35 -18.52
N GLY A 780 -17.30 5.75 -17.38
CA GLY A 780 -16.72 4.41 -17.30
C GLY A 780 -15.41 4.24 -18.07
N TYR A 781 -14.61 5.30 -18.17
CA TYR A 781 -13.36 5.29 -18.93
C TYR A 781 -12.18 4.72 -18.15
N THR A 782 -12.25 4.77 -16.83
CA THR A 782 -11.16 4.44 -15.90
C THR A 782 -11.69 3.75 -14.65
N TYR A 783 -10.78 3.09 -13.92
CA TYR A 783 -11.01 2.70 -12.54
C TYR A 783 -10.90 3.89 -11.56
N GLY A 784 -10.07 4.92 -11.89
CA GLY A 784 -9.97 6.13 -11.09
C GLY A 784 -9.15 7.24 -11.72
N ALA A 785 -9.47 8.48 -11.33
CA ALA A 785 -8.74 9.68 -11.70
C ALA A 785 -8.43 10.51 -10.47
N ARG A 786 -7.20 11.01 -10.36
CA ARG A 786 -6.71 11.73 -9.16
C ARG A 786 -5.90 12.95 -9.54
N SER A 787 -5.80 13.91 -8.62
CA SER A 787 -4.85 15.02 -8.73
C SER A 787 -4.15 15.31 -7.41
N SER A 788 -2.96 15.88 -7.51
CA SER A 788 -2.16 16.31 -6.37
C SER A 788 -1.23 17.46 -6.72
N PHE A 789 -0.79 18.20 -5.71
CA PHE A 789 0.33 19.12 -5.79
C PHE A 789 1.55 18.53 -5.12
N THR A 790 2.67 18.53 -5.80
CA THR A 790 3.99 18.35 -5.19
C THR A 790 4.55 19.71 -4.84
N TYR A 791 4.92 19.88 -3.58
CA TYR A 791 5.50 21.13 -3.06
C TYR A 791 6.96 20.90 -2.72
N LEU A 792 7.83 21.78 -3.22
CA LEU A 792 9.23 21.86 -2.84
C LEU A 792 9.50 23.21 -2.16
N ARG A 793 10.70 23.43 -1.63
CA ARG A 793 11.04 24.68 -0.93
C ARG A 793 10.91 25.90 -1.83
N ASN A 794 11.29 25.78 -3.11
CA ASN A 794 11.37 26.92 -4.03
C ASN A 794 10.34 26.90 -5.17
N PHE A 795 9.74 25.74 -5.46
CA PHE A 795 8.74 25.57 -6.51
C PHE A 795 7.89 24.33 -6.23
N GLY A 796 7.03 23.97 -7.14
CA GLY A 796 6.23 22.75 -7.10
C GLY A 796 5.57 22.52 -8.44
N TRP A 797 4.74 21.48 -8.53
CA TRP A 797 3.93 21.21 -9.71
C TRP A 797 2.62 20.55 -9.31
N PHE A 798 1.63 20.70 -10.18
CA PHE A 798 0.37 20.00 -10.14
C PHE A 798 0.41 18.82 -11.11
N THR A 799 -0.17 17.69 -10.74
CA THR A 799 -0.37 16.55 -11.64
C THR A 799 -1.77 15.97 -11.45
N ALA A 800 -2.52 15.81 -12.56
CA ALA A 800 -3.67 14.92 -12.60
C ALA A 800 -3.29 13.66 -13.37
N SER A 801 -3.80 12.49 -12.93
CA SER A 801 -3.43 11.18 -13.47
C SER A 801 -4.64 10.26 -13.60
N SER A 802 -4.62 9.43 -14.64
CA SER A 802 -5.62 8.37 -14.84
C SER A 802 -5.09 7.30 -15.81
N GLY A 803 -5.28 6.02 -15.48
CA GLY A 803 -5.19 4.92 -16.43
C GLY A 803 -6.55 4.72 -17.11
N VAL A 804 -6.62 4.87 -18.43
CA VAL A 804 -7.88 4.79 -19.19
C VAL A 804 -7.80 3.70 -20.25
N ARG A 805 -8.95 3.13 -20.62
CA ARG A 805 -8.98 2.21 -21.79
C ARG A 805 -8.37 2.89 -23.01
N THR A 806 -7.58 2.15 -23.77
CA THR A 806 -6.86 2.67 -24.95
C THR A 806 -7.78 3.29 -26.01
N ASP A 807 -8.99 2.72 -26.21
CA ASP A 807 -9.97 3.21 -27.19
C ASP A 807 -10.62 4.56 -26.82
N VAL A 808 -10.58 4.95 -25.56
CA VAL A 808 -11.17 6.20 -25.06
C VAL A 808 -10.13 7.24 -24.63
N THR A 809 -8.84 7.05 -24.92
CA THR A 809 -7.74 7.94 -24.53
C THR A 809 -7.99 9.41 -24.92
N GLY A 810 -8.34 9.66 -26.17
CA GLY A 810 -8.63 11.02 -26.65
C GLY A 810 -9.88 11.66 -26.00
N PRO A 811 -11.02 10.96 -25.93
CA PRO A 811 -12.17 11.38 -25.13
C PRO A 811 -11.85 11.68 -23.67
N ALA A 812 -11.18 10.78 -22.98
CA ALA A 812 -10.81 10.97 -21.55
C ALA A 812 -9.90 12.20 -21.35
N ALA A 813 -8.88 12.36 -22.18
CA ALA A 813 -8.02 13.53 -22.14
C ALA A 813 -8.80 14.84 -22.36
N ARG A 814 -9.80 14.84 -23.23
CA ARG A 814 -10.68 15.98 -23.48
C ARG A 814 -11.54 16.33 -22.27
N GLU A 815 -12.05 15.31 -21.56
CA GLU A 815 -12.84 15.52 -20.35
C GLU A 815 -11.99 16.15 -19.24
N VAL A 816 -10.75 15.65 -18.98
CA VAL A 816 -9.87 16.25 -17.98
C VAL A 816 -9.56 17.71 -18.33
N LEU A 817 -9.21 18.00 -19.58
CA LEU A 817 -8.96 19.37 -20.04
C LEU A 817 -10.22 20.26 -19.94
N SER A 818 -11.41 19.69 -20.11
CA SER A 818 -12.67 20.38 -19.89
C SER A 818 -12.88 20.71 -18.42
N GLU A 819 -12.60 19.78 -17.49
CA GLU A 819 -12.71 20.06 -16.05
C GLU A 819 -11.71 21.12 -15.58
N VAL A 820 -10.48 21.14 -16.14
CA VAL A 820 -9.50 22.23 -15.88
C VAL A 820 -10.05 23.59 -16.30
N ARG A 821 -10.80 23.69 -17.42
CA ARG A 821 -11.46 24.94 -17.83
C ARG A 821 -12.66 25.25 -16.94
N LYS A 822 -13.48 24.29 -16.65
CA LYS A 822 -14.71 24.47 -15.86
C LYS A 822 -14.43 24.97 -14.45
N ILE A 823 -13.35 24.54 -13.80
CA ILE A 823 -13.04 25.02 -12.45
C ILE A 823 -12.69 26.52 -12.43
N ASP A 824 -12.25 27.07 -13.56
CA ASP A 824 -12.00 28.51 -13.76
C ASP A 824 -13.28 29.27 -14.14
N GLU A 825 -14.09 28.69 -15.02
CA GLU A 825 -15.25 29.32 -15.64
C GLU A 825 -16.54 29.18 -14.81
N SER A 826 -16.70 28.05 -14.08
CA SER A 826 -17.86 27.75 -13.27
C SER A 826 -17.58 27.93 -11.79
N SER A 827 -18.47 28.63 -11.10
CA SER A 827 -18.38 28.79 -9.65
C SER A 827 -18.34 27.45 -8.93
N VAL A 828 -17.45 27.31 -7.95
CA VAL A 828 -17.43 26.19 -7.02
C VAL A 828 -18.71 26.22 -6.20
N SER A 829 -19.39 25.09 -6.01
CA SER A 829 -20.62 25.06 -5.20
C SER A 829 -20.32 25.12 -3.70
N ASP A 830 -21.29 25.56 -2.91
CA ASP A 830 -21.18 25.56 -1.44
C ASP A 830 -21.06 24.14 -0.89
N GLU A 831 -21.67 23.17 -1.57
CA GLU A 831 -21.59 21.76 -1.24
C GLU A 831 -20.18 21.20 -1.44
N GLU A 832 -19.52 21.48 -2.58
CA GLU A 832 -18.11 21.12 -2.84
C GLU A 832 -17.18 21.77 -1.81
N MET A 833 -17.40 23.04 -1.48
CA MET A 833 -16.61 23.75 -0.45
C MET A 833 -16.76 23.10 0.92
N LYS A 834 -18.01 22.75 1.29
CA LYS A 834 -18.31 22.09 2.57
C LYS A 834 -17.61 20.73 2.62
N LEU A 835 -17.84 19.91 1.62
CA LEU A 835 -17.27 18.56 1.51
C LEU A 835 -15.74 18.56 1.63
N ALA A 836 -15.06 19.38 0.83
CA ALA A 836 -13.60 19.47 0.84
C ALA A 836 -13.04 19.90 2.20
N ARG A 837 -13.66 20.87 2.87
CA ARG A 837 -13.22 21.31 4.21
C ARG A 837 -13.49 20.24 5.27
N GLU A 838 -14.68 19.65 5.29
CA GLU A 838 -15.07 18.63 6.27
C GLU A 838 -14.15 17.42 6.19
N LEU A 839 -13.83 16.94 4.98
CA LEU A 839 -12.88 15.85 4.83
C LEU A 839 -11.47 16.23 5.29
N LEU A 840 -10.91 17.34 4.80
CA LEU A 840 -9.54 17.75 5.14
C LEU A 840 -9.34 17.94 6.65
N VAL A 841 -10.38 18.39 7.35
CA VAL A 841 -10.33 18.55 8.81
C VAL A 841 -10.66 17.23 9.53
N GLY A 842 -11.70 16.53 9.12
CA GLY A 842 -12.17 15.30 9.75
C GLY A 842 -11.20 14.12 9.59
N ALA A 843 -10.49 14.06 8.48
CA ALA A 843 -9.45 13.05 8.24
C ALA A 843 -8.09 13.37 8.91
N LEU A 844 -7.90 14.58 9.45
CA LEU A 844 -6.62 14.97 10.07
C LEU A 844 -6.18 14.04 11.20
N PRO A 845 -7.05 13.54 12.10
CA PRO A 845 -6.64 12.60 13.15
C PRO A 845 -6.04 11.30 12.63
N ALA A 846 -6.42 10.86 11.42
CA ALA A 846 -5.86 9.65 10.80
C ALA A 846 -4.33 9.72 10.63
N ARG A 847 -3.78 10.92 10.38
CA ARG A 847 -2.33 11.14 10.26
C ARG A 847 -1.55 10.87 11.54
N PHE A 848 -2.26 10.71 12.66
CA PHE A 848 -1.70 10.49 13.99
C PHE A 848 -2.22 9.19 14.63
N GLN A 849 -2.80 8.28 13.87
CA GLN A 849 -3.36 7.05 14.41
C GLN A 849 -2.27 6.07 14.83
N THR A 850 -1.27 5.86 13.98
CA THR A 850 -0.14 4.97 14.27
C THR A 850 1.14 5.76 14.56
N THR A 851 2.11 5.09 15.19
CA THR A 851 3.44 5.66 15.42
C THR A 851 4.13 6.03 14.11
N GLU A 852 3.99 5.19 13.08
CA GLU A 852 4.57 5.41 11.75
C GLU A 852 3.90 6.58 11.00
N GLN A 853 2.56 6.66 11.00
CA GLN A 853 1.85 7.79 10.42
C GLN A 853 2.25 9.11 11.07
N THR A 854 2.49 9.10 12.38
CA THR A 854 2.93 10.29 13.12
C THR A 854 4.31 10.75 12.71
N VAL A 855 5.30 9.84 12.64
CA VAL A 855 6.64 10.24 12.19
C VAL A 855 6.64 10.72 10.74
N ASN A 856 5.77 10.15 9.91
CA ASN A 856 5.56 10.59 8.52
C ASN A 856 4.93 11.99 8.46
N ALA A 857 3.89 12.29 9.25
CA ALA A 857 3.28 13.61 9.33
C ALA A 857 4.28 14.67 9.81
N LEU A 858 5.09 14.34 10.81
CA LEU A 858 6.10 15.25 11.34
C LEU A 858 7.32 15.44 10.41
N THR A 859 7.50 14.56 9.40
CA THR A 859 8.56 14.72 8.40
C THR A 859 8.40 16.03 7.62
N ASP A 860 7.19 16.39 7.20
CA ASP A 860 6.93 17.67 6.51
C ASP A 860 7.21 18.87 7.42
N VAL A 861 6.84 18.76 8.71
CA VAL A 861 7.11 19.80 9.70
C VAL A 861 8.61 20.07 9.83
N VAL A 862 9.41 18.99 9.85
CA VAL A 862 10.88 19.07 9.92
C VAL A 862 11.45 19.56 8.59
N ASN A 863 11.05 18.96 7.48
CA ASN A 863 11.64 19.24 6.17
C ASN A 863 11.40 20.68 5.74
N TYR A 864 10.20 21.23 6.01
CA TYR A 864 9.81 22.58 5.58
C TYR A 864 9.85 23.64 6.69
N ASP A 865 10.37 23.30 7.87
CA ASP A 865 10.45 24.20 9.04
C ASP A 865 9.09 24.87 9.40
N LEU A 866 8.01 24.09 9.39
CA LEU A 866 6.62 24.59 9.54
C LEU A 866 6.23 24.99 10.97
N GLY A 867 7.05 24.64 11.96
CA GLY A 867 6.72 24.78 13.39
C GLY A 867 5.90 23.60 13.95
N LEU A 868 6.14 23.24 15.20
CA LEU A 868 5.51 22.07 15.83
C LEU A 868 3.99 22.23 16.05
N ASP A 869 3.46 23.45 15.97
CA ASP A 869 2.06 23.80 16.08
C ASP A 869 1.32 23.81 14.72
N PHE A 870 1.99 23.41 13.63
CA PHE A 870 1.43 23.42 12.28
C PHE A 870 0.08 22.72 12.21
N TYR A 871 0.00 21.48 12.68
CA TYR A 871 -1.23 20.70 12.61
C TYR A 871 -2.32 21.20 13.57
N SER A 872 -1.97 21.79 14.71
CA SER A 872 -2.92 22.42 15.63
C SER A 872 -3.63 23.62 14.99
N ASN A 873 -2.96 24.31 14.05
CA ASN A 873 -3.49 25.46 13.33
C ASN A 873 -4.16 25.09 12.00
N TYR A 874 -3.84 23.92 11.44
CA TYR A 874 -4.25 23.50 10.09
C TYR A 874 -5.78 23.46 9.93
N ALA A 875 -6.49 22.80 10.85
CA ALA A 875 -7.94 22.69 10.80
C ALA A 875 -8.63 24.07 10.74
N ARG A 876 -8.20 25.02 11.58
CA ARG A 876 -8.74 26.39 11.60
C ARG A 876 -8.48 27.11 10.28
N LYS A 877 -7.30 26.98 9.69
CA LYS A 877 -6.93 27.61 8.42
C LYS A 877 -7.75 27.06 7.27
N VAL A 878 -7.88 25.72 7.16
CA VAL A 878 -8.70 25.06 6.13
C VAL A 878 -10.16 25.47 6.24
N THR A 879 -10.73 25.47 7.44
CA THR A 879 -12.12 25.90 7.66
C THR A 879 -12.33 27.36 7.24
N GLY A 880 -11.32 28.21 7.39
CA GLY A 880 -11.36 29.64 7.02
C GLY A 880 -11.23 29.92 5.51
N VAL A 881 -10.88 28.93 4.68
CA VAL A 881 -10.75 29.12 3.22
C VAL A 881 -12.10 29.49 2.62
N THR A 882 -12.17 30.55 1.85
CA THR A 882 -13.40 31.02 1.19
C THR A 882 -13.49 30.50 -0.25
N LYS A 883 -14.69 30.51 -0.80
CA LYS A 883 -14.97 30.17 -2.20
C LYS A 883 -14.19 31.06 -3.15
N ASP A 884 -14.20 32.36 -2.92
CA ASP A 884 -13.48 33.35 -3.74
C ASP A 884 -11.98 33.05 -3.76
N GLN A 885 -11.41 32.60 -2.64
CA GLN A 885 -10.02 32.17 -2.57
C GLN A 885 -9.77 30.92 -3.45
N VAL A 886 -10.64 29.92 -3.38
CA VAL A 886 -10.51 28.68 -4.20
C VAL A 886 -10.60 29.02 -5.67
N GLU A 887 -11.55 29.86 -6.10
CA GLU A 887 -11.70 30.29 -7.49
C GLU A 887 -10.50 31.12 -7.96
N ALA A 888 -9.99 32.04 -7.12
CA ALA A 888 -8.80 32.83 -7.44
C ALA A 888 -7.56 31.92 -7.60
N ILE A 889 -7.43 30.88 -6.77
CA ILE A 889 -6.32 29.91 -6.84
C ILE A 889 -6.44 29.03 -8.08
N ALA A 890 -7.65 28.58 -8.45
CA ALA A 890 -7.88 27.82 -9.68
C ALA A 890 -7.42 28.64 -10.90
N ARG A 891 -7.84 29.89 -11.03
CA ARG A 891 -7.40 30.83 -12.10
C ARG A 891 -5.90 31.05 -12.11
N LYS A 892 -5.27 31.05 -10.95
CA LYS A 892 -3.82 31.32 -10.85
C LYS A 892 -2.96 30.13 -11.25
N TYR A 893 -3.38 28.91 -10.91
CA TYR A 893 -2.53 27.72 -11.02
C TYR A 893 -3.01 26.69 -12.05
N LEU A 894 -4.32 26.54 -12.29
CA LEU A 894 -4.87 25.61 -13.28
C LEU A 894 -5.11 26.31 -14.63
N ILE A 895 -4.02 26.68 -15.32
CA ILE A 895 -4.07 27.42 -16.56
C ILE A 895 -4.21 26.46 -17.76
N PRO A 896 -5.39 26.38 -18.44
CA PRO A 896 -5.64 25.37 -19.47
C PRO A 896 -4.65 25.40 -20.64
N GLU A 897 -4.19 26.60 -21.02
CA GLU A 897 -3.26 26.81 -22.13
C GLU A 897 -1.85 26.35 -21.83
N LYS A 898 -1.52 26.08 -20.55
CA LYS A 898 -0.19 25.64 -20.09
C LYS A 898 -0.16 24.16 -19.71
N VAL A 899 -1.30 23.47 -19.73
CA VAL A 899 -1.33 22.04 -19.36
C VAL A 899 -0.44 21.24 -20.31
N LEU A 900 0.52 20.54 -19.73
CA LEU A 900 1.31 19.52 -20.39
C LEU A 900 0.57 18.19 -20.27
N VAL A 901 0.46 17.43 -21.35
CA VAL A 901 -0.15 16.10 -21.39
C VAL A 901 0.89 15.08 -21.81
N VAL A 902 1.06 14.06 -21.00
CA VAL A 902 1.86 12.86 -21.31
C VAL A 902 0.92 11.68 -21.43
N ALA A 903 1.03 10.91 -22.52
CA ALA A 903 0.28 9.69 -22.76
C ALA A 903 1.25 8.54 -23.03
N VAL A 904 1.15 7.47 -22.25
CA VAL A 904 1.91 6.23 -22.44
C VAL A 904 0.94 5.11 -22.79
N GLY A 905 1.07 4.54 -23.98
CA GLY A 905 0.15 3.53 -24.51
C GLY A 905 0.40 3.17 -25.98
N ASP A 906 -0.45 2.34 -26.56
CA ASP A 906 -0.33 1.94 -27.96
C ASP A 906 -0.51 3.14 -28.90
N ARG A 907 0.62 3.68 -29.32
CA ARG A 907 0.66 4.89 -30.15
C ARG A 907 -0.24 4.81 -31.37
N LYS A 908 -0.27 3.66 -32.05
CA LYS A 908 -1.07 3.50 -33.27
C LYS A 908 -2.55 3.72 -33.04
N LYS A 909 -3.01 3.37 -31.85
CA LYS A 909 -4.43 3.51 -31.45
C LYS A 909 -4.72 4.91 -30.90
N ILE A 910 -3.80 5.51 -30.11
CA ILE A 910 -4.09 6.73 -29.35
C ILE A 910 -3.72 8.04 -30.09
N GLU A 911 -2.70 8.03 -30.96
CA GLU A 911 -2.17 9.23 -31.61
C GLU A 911 -3.24 10.06 -32.38
N PRO A 912 -4.18 9.44 -33.12
CA PRO A 912 -5.23 10.22 -33.80
C PRO A 912 -6.13 11.01 -32.84
N GLY A 913 -6.54 10.37 -31.73
CA GLY A 913 -7.37 10.98 -30.68
C GLY A 913 -6.64 12.08 -29.93
N MET A 914 -5.36 11.86 -29.61
CA MET A 914 -4.50 12.82 -28.92
C MET A 914 -4.17 14.03 -29.82
N SER A 915 -3.90 13.81 -31.11
CA SER A 915 -3.70 14.91 -32.08
C SER A 915 -4.92 15.83 -32.19
N ALA A 916 -6.13 15.25 -32.12
CA ALA A 916 -7.38 16.00 -32.18
C ALA A 916 -7.65 16.90 -30.96
N LEU A 917 -6.82 16.86 -29.90
CA LEU A 917 -6.89 17.79 -28.77
C LEU A 917 -6.41 19.20 -29.11
N GLY A 918 -5.66 19.37 -30.21
CA GLY A 918 -5.18 20.68 -30.63
C GLY A 918 -4.11 21.30 -29.72
N LEU A 919 -3.36 20.46 -28.98
CA LEU A 919 -2.32 20.92 -28.02
C LEU A 919 -0.98 21.29 -28.67
N GLY A 920 -0.90 21.29 -30.00
CA GLY A 920 0.31 21.54 -30.75
C GLY A 920 0.97 20.27 -31.30
N LYS A 921 2.26 20.36 -31.65
CA LYS A 921 3.01 19.22 -32.19
C LYS A 921 3.27 18.18 -31.13
N ILE A 922 3.05 16.90 -31.46
CA ILE A 922 3.38 15.76 -30.59
C ILE A 922 4.91 15.62 -30.50
N GLN A 923 5.42 15.49 -29.30
CA GLN A 923 6.79 15.07 -29.03
C GLN A 923 6.79 13.58 -28.70
N LEU A 924 7.54 12.80 -29.45
CA LEU A 924 7.71 11.37 -29.17
C LEU A 924 8.91 11.18 -28.26
N ARG A 925 8.75 10.35 -27.22
CA ARG A 925 9.81 9.93 -26.32
C ARG A 925 9.81 8.40 -26.16
N ASP A 926 10.98 7.85 -25.82
CA ASP A 926 11.08 6.44 -25.41
C ASP A 926 10.72 6.26 -23.91
N ALA A 927 10.72 5.01 -23.44
CA ALA A 927 10.42 4.69 -22.05
C ALA A 927 11.46 5.26 -21.05
N GLU A 928 12.65 5.64 -21.49
CA GLU A 928 13.65 6.35 -20.67
C GLU A 928 13.43 7.88 -20.64
N GLY A 929 12.47 8.36 -21.42
CA GLY A 929 12.15 9.77 -21.55
C GLY A 929 12.96 10.53 -22.59
N LYS A 930 13.84 9.86 -23.34
CA LYS A 930 14.65 10.49 -24.40
C LYS A 930 13.79 10.83 -25.61
N VAL A 931 14.02 12.00 -26.20
CA VAL A 931 13.30 12.43 -27.40
C VAL A 931 13.69 11.55 -28.59
N ILE A 932 12.68 10.94 -29.22
CA ILE A 932 12.85 10.19 -30.47
C ILE A 932 12.80 11.20 -31.62
N GLN A 933 13.86 11.31 -32.40
CA GLN A 933 13.85 12.11 -33.63
C GLN A 933 12.93 11.44 -34.64
N ASN A 934 11.94 12.17 -35.14
CA ASN A 934 11.05 11.72 -36.22
C ASN A 934 11.76 11.63 -37.57
#